data_9dea1fe982acd661dd5dfd28bea07c76
#
_entry.id   9dea1fe982acd661dd5dfd28bea07c76
#
_cell.length_a   1.000
_cell.length_b   1.000
_cell.length_c   1.000
_cell.angle_alpha   90.00
_cell.angle_beta   90.00
_cell.angle_gamma   90.00
#
_symmetry.space_group_name_H-M   'P 1'
#
loop_
_entity.id
_entity.type
_entity.pdbx_description
1 polymer ?
#
loop_
_entity_poly.entity_id
_entity_poly.type
_entity_poly.pdbx_seq_one_letter_code
_entity_poly.pdbx_strand_id
1 'polypeptide(L)'
;MEQLDTIMLLKEQFETDIKMYGRDPTEKIETAIKQSMSEANKLFDDVLARRDRADATRNALAVMQRYKFLFCMPINIEKNIKRGNYDLVINDYARVKNLFKNTEVDVFKRVLLEIDNRIDMLKILLRKKLEEMPFSLEEHKKIIRNLVNLEAEGDPAWDAIASHANYLKKSISGCIHEHLETGNVSGEESNKAKSTQNGKQARSNKNDGTNMPPQISCIEAICDIVVEQLPDLWRLGQSYFTGQLHVAVDIEKQIPFKNLVLSSMQHAMEAMRNNCSNDLDATWLLHILRRIRQMYASLIHLDLPSDALDIFGKLILDLRFQCLAALFKQTAENISALHKKEIWQIEYLNEDGGVTRLPYLFEEMVTEVSKRARETVVVCGPRESPLFANSAHQLLYYNAIKTLFTSFARCLQQLAFSGCEEVLDDDEQSVSQLVGSPSGYKSKSNRHQGPTWEQCLLISLSNIRYTLNTILPRIGETLKAQGYPDLVNAIGWNSDWTQLETLDSAVLDAYLERRCDPLVGTIEPSMYLGGLEWDFETEPTHVKPYAQEILANLIAVHAEVRRVAPALLQRVLSHIVETVAEELARLMSCVTQFRPAGVVQARTDIILLRNALQAYSTTRAKSFFEEALDAIPQPASKEDRMRIDMLLSKVTTSMHLQLSCLASESKNTPSIIADPDRVTTV
;
A
#
# COMPACT_ATOMS: atom_id res chain seq x y z
N MET A 1 -50.36 -85.67 -130.01
CA MET A 1 -50.75 -85.82 -128.53
C MET A 1 -49.55 -86.34 -127.73
N GLU A 2 -48.69 -87.08 -128.15
CA GLU A 2 -47.54 -87.60 -127.35
C GLU A 2 -46.55 -86.60 -126.86
N GLN A 3 -46.34 -85.44 -127.47
CA GLN A 3 -45.48 -84.35 -126.92
C GLN A 3 -46.04 -83.55 -125.72
N LEU A 4 -47.39 -83.51 -125.70
CA LEU A 4 -47.99 -82.83 -124.61
C LEU A 4 -48.00 -83.65 -123.27
N ASP A 5 -48.10 -84.95 -123.42
CA ASP A 5 -48.03 -85.82 -122.18
C ASP A 5 -46.59 -85.97 -121.68
N THR A 6 -45.63 -85.91 -122.56
CA THR A 6 -44.23 -85.84 -122.04
C THR A 6 -43.88 -84.51 -121.28
N ILE A 7 -44.45 -83.38 -121.72
CA ILE A 7 -44.27 -82.14 -121.09
C ILE A 7 -45.03 -82.15 -119.77
N MET A 8 -46.22 -82.74 -119.66
CA MET A 8 -46.90 -82.86 -118.40
C MET A 8 -46.15 -83.79 -117.45
N LEU A 9 -45.62 -84.89 -117.90
CA LEU A 9 -44.86 -85.82 -117.07
C LEU A 9 -43.55 -85.16 -116.62
N LEU A 10 -42.88 -84.40 -117.50
CA LEU A 10 -41.70 -83.64 -117.13
C LEU A 10 -42.04 -82.52 -116.08
N LYS A 11 -43.20 -81.89 -116.23
CA LYS A 11 -43.71 -80.90 -115.27
C LYS A 11 -43.94 -81.53 -113.93
N GLU A 12 -44.66 -82.67 -113.87
CA GLU A 12 -44.99 -83.41 -112.64
C GLU A 12 -43.71 -83.93 -111.95
N GLN A 13 -42.72 -84.43 -112.80
CA GLN A 13 -41.43 -84.85 -112.31
C GLN A 13 -40.66 -83.60 -111.71
N PHE A 14 -40.71 -82.46 -112.36
CA PHE A 14 -40.06 -81.24 -111.92
C PHE A 14 -40.75 -80.68 -110.69
N GLU A 15 -42.10 -80.79 -110.66
CA GLU A 15 -42.80 -80.37 -109.43
C GLU A 15 -42.58 -81.33 -108.27
N THR A 16 -42.42 -82.62 -108.52
CA THR A 16 -42.05 -83.61 -107.52
C THR A 16 -40.62 -83.46 -107.05
N ASP A 17 -39.74 -83.20 -108.04
CA ASP A 17 -38.32 -82.94 -107.71
C ASP A 17 -38.16 -81.64 -106.95
N ILE A 18 -38.88 -80.61 -107.31
CA ILE A 18 -38.90 -79.38 -106.55
C ILE A 18 -39.48 -79.59 -105.17
N LYS A 19 -40.50 -80.45 -105.09
CA LYS A 19 -41.06 -80.78 -103.77
C LYS A 19 -40.15 -81.67 -102.95
N MET A 20 -39.47 -82.60 -103.53
CA MET A 20 -38.60 -83.56 -102.82
C MET A 20 -37.18 -83.02 -102.57
N TYR A 21 -36.68 -82.19 -103.44
CA TYR A 21 -35.30 -81.73 -103.37
C TYR A 21 -35.14 -80.18 -103.20
N GLY A 22 -36.15 -79.42 -103.54
CA GLY A 22 -36.06 -77.96 -103.54
C GLY A 22 -36.34 -77.25 -102.18
N ARG A 23 -37.24 -77.80 -101.46
CA ARG A 23 -37.61 -77.14 -100.16
C ARG A 23 -36.93 -77.76 -98.94
N ASP A 24 -36.94 -79.05 -98.79
CA ASP A 24 -36.42 -79.72 -97.59
C ASP A 24 -34.91 -79.54 -97.41
N PRO A 25 -34.06 -79.68 -98.40
CA PRO A 25 -32.62 -79.45 -98.19
C PRO A 25 -32.30 -77.99 -98.00
N THR A 26 -33.01 -77.03 -98.68
CA THR A 26 -32.81 -75.59 -98.45
C THR A 26 -33.27 -75.15 -97.10
N GLU A 27 -34.44 -75.68 -96.67
CA GLU A 27 -35.01 -75.38 -95.33
C GLU A 27 -34.11 -75.93 -94.20
N LYS A 28 -33.55 -77.16 -94.42
CA LYS A 28 -32.57 -77.75 -93.53
C LYS A 28 -31.25 -76.99 -93.50
N ILE A 29 -30.79 -76.52 -94.69
CA ILE A 29 -29.62 -75.65 -94.74
C ILE A 29 -29.86 -74.29 -94.11
N GLU A 30 -31.04 -73.71 -94.36
CA GLU A 30 -31.45 -72.45 -93.78
C GLU A 30 -31.63 -72.54 -92.22
N THR A 31 -32.20 -73.65 -91.78
CA THR A 31 -32.32 -73.89 -90.28
C THR A 31 -30.94 -74.18 -89.72
N ALA A 32 -30.05 -74.94 -90.36
CA ALA A 32 -28.70 -75.17 -89.90
C ALA A 32 -27.84 -73.87 -89.89
N ILE A 33 -28.02 -73.06 -90.97
CA ILE A 33 -27.37 -71.74 -91.01
C ILE A 33 -27.91 -70.82 -89.88
N LYS A 34 -29.24 -70.80 -89.71
CA LYS A 34 -29.85 -70.02 -88.58
C LYS A 34 -29.39 -70.54 -87.26
N GLN A 35 -29.31 -71.86 -87.08
CA GLN A 35 -28.84 -72.44 -85.79
C GLN A 35 -27.31 -72.13 -85.60
N SER A 36 -26.48 -72.31 -86.65
CA SER A 36 -25.08 -71.96 -86.58
C SER A 36 -24.86 -70.47 -86.37
N MET A 37 -25.70 -69.59 -86.95
CA MET A 37 -25.66 -68.15 -86.67
C MET A 37 -26.11 -67.87 -85.24
N SER A 38 -27.13 -68.56 -84.74
CA SER A 38 -27.58 -68.40 -83.32
C SER A 38 -26.50 -68.88 -82.34
N GLU A 39 -25.87 -70.04 -82.64
CA GLU A 39 -24.78 -70.52 -81.80
C GLU A 39 -23.50 -69.64 -81.92
N ALA A 40 -23.20 -69.21 -83.12
CA ALA A 40 -22.12 -68.25 -83.32
C ALA A 40 -22.40 -66.92 -82.59
N ASN A 41 -23.60 -66.41 -82.74
CA ASN A 41 -23.99 -65.19 -82.05
C ASN A 41 -23.90 -65.32 -80.50
N LYS A 42 -24.32 -66.46 -79.94
CA LYS A 42 -24.17 -66.74 -78.52
C LYS A 42 -22.72 -66.77 -78.07
N LEU A 43 -21.81 -67.42 -78.85
CA LEU A 43 -20.38 -67.44 -78.56
C LEU A 43 -19.74 -66.05 -78.72
N PHE A 44 -20.19 -65.33 -79.79
CA PHE A 44 -19.69 -63.94 -79.98
C PHE A 44 -20.22 -62.99 -78.95
N ASP A 45 -21.49 -63.14 -78.52
CA ASP A 45 -22.04 -62.31 -77.42
C ASP A 45 -21.26 -62.49 -76.15
N ASP A 46 -20.89 -63.72 -75.75
CA ASP A 46 -20.03 -63.98 -74.63
C ASP A 46 -18.63 -63.38 -74.78
N VAL A 47 -18.05 -63.49 -75.92
CA VAL A 47 -16.74 -62.91 -76.21
C VAL A 47 -16.81 -61.40 -76.29
N LEU A 48 -17.85 -60.82 -76.89
CA LEU A 48 -18.07 -59.40 -76.93
C LEU A 48 -18.33 -58.85 -75.54
N ALA A 49 -19.19 -59.53 -74.73
CA ALA A 49 -19.42 -59.17 -73.39
C ALA A 49 -18.16 -59.23 -72.53
N ARG A 50 -17.29 -60.21 -72.75
CA ARG A 50 -15.96 -60.23 -72.06
C ARG A 50 -15.06 -59.10 -72.53
N ARG A 51 -15.00 -58.84 -73.83
CA ARG A 51 -14.25 -57.72 -74.39
C ARG A 51 -14.75 -56.39 -73.86
N ASP A 52 -16.05 -56.20 -73.92
CA ASP A 52 -16.66 -54.95 -73.44
C ASP A 52 -16.42 -54.72 -71.91
N ARG A 53 -16.46 -55.80 -71.09
CA ARG A 53 -16.03 -55.77 -69.72
C ARG A 53 -14.56 -55.44 -69.54
N ALA A 54 -13.69 -56.06 -70.41
CA ALA A 54 -12.26 -55.80 -70.44
C ALA A 54 -11.94 -54.33 -70.84
N ASP A 55 -12.64 -53.87 -71.90
CA ASP A 55 -12.47 -52.49 -72.36
C ASP A 55 -13.05 -51.49 -71.35
N ALA A 56 -14.19 -51.76 -70.69
CA ALA A 56 -14.72 -51.02 -69.61
C ALA A 56 -13.72 -50.96 -68.43
N THR A 57 -13.12 -52.12 -68.10
CA THR A 57 -12.11 -52.21 -67.05
C THR A 57 -10.81 -51.45 -67.46
N ARG A 58 -10.34 -51.50 -68.65
CA ARG A 58 -9.19 -50.74 -69.16
C ARG A 58 -9.47 -49.25 -69.17
N ASN A 59 -10.66 -48.86 -69.62
CA ASN A 59 -11.10 -47.45 -69.56
C ASN A 59 -11.19 -46.93 -68.12
N ALA A 60 -11.79 -47.75 -67.27
CA ALA A 60 -11.84 -47.42 -65.86
C ALA A 60 -10.42 -47.26 -65.24
N LEU A 61 -9.53 -48.19 -65.57
CA LEU A 61 -8.12 -48.14 -65.11
C LEU A 61 -7.35 -46.97 -65.70
N ALA A 62 -7.56 -46.61 -66.96
CA ALA A 62 -6.98 -45.43 -67.59
C ALA A 62 -7.48 -44.14 -66.96
N VAL A 63 -8.79 -44.08 -66.66
CA VAL A 63 -9.38 -42.93 -65.90
C VAL A 63 -8.80 -42.87 -64.50
N MET A 64 -8.72 -44.01 -63.78
CA MET A 64 -8.12 -44.04 -62.41
C MET A 64 -6.63 -43.63 -62.43
N GLN A 65 -5.86 -44.05 -63.43
CA GLN A 65 -4.45 -43.65 -63.61
C GLN A 65 -4.31 -42.15 -63.92
N ARG A 66 -5.15 -41.62 -64.82
CA ARG A 66 -5.16 -40.21 -65.18
C ARG A 66 -5.52 -39.30 -64.02
N TYR A 67 -6.45 -39.70 -63.16
CA TYR A 67 -6.90 -38.95 -62.01
C TYR A 67 -6.45 -39.57 -60.69
N LYS A 68 -5.33 -40.33 -60.71
CA LYS A 68 -4.75 -40.98 -59.49
C LYS A 68 -4.56 -40.02 -58.33
N PHE A 69 -4.15 -38.78 -58.67
CA PHE A 69 -3.97 -37.73 -57.62
C PHE A 69 -5.28 -37.44 -56.87
N LEU A 70 -6.44 -37.39 -57.56
CA LEU A 70 -7.74 -37.13 -56.93
C LEU A 70 -8.15 -38.28 -56.00
N PHE A 71 -7.99 -39.53 -56.43
CA PHE A 71 -8.35 -40.71 -55.60
C PHE A 71 -7.42 -40.89 -54.38
N CYS A 72 -6.17 -40.48 -54.52
CA CYS A 72 -5.21 -40.49 -53.38
C CYS A 72 -5.35 -39.28 -52.46
N MET A 73 -6.08 -38.22 -52.86
CA MET A 73 -6.18 -36.94 -52.16
C MET A 73 -6.76 -37.08 -50.73
N PRO A 74 -7.85 -37.81 -50.45
CA PRO A 74 -8.37 -37.96 -49.11
C PRO A 74 -7.34 -38.50 -48.14
N ILE A 75 -6.54 -39.49 -48.56
CA ILE A 75 -5.49 -40.08 -47.73
C ILE A 75 -4.30 -39.11 -47.55
N ASN A 76 -3.94 -38.36 -48.59
CA ASN A 76 -2.86 -37.38 -48.51
C ASN A 76 -3.24 -36.21 -47.64
N ILE A 77 -4.49 -35.72 -47.72
CA ILE A 77 -5.04 -34.69 -46.87
C ILE A 77 -4.96 -35.15 -45.40
N GLU A 78 -5.41 -36.34 -45.06
CA GLU A 78 -5.36 -36.89 -43.73
C GLU A 78 -3.93 -37.00 -43.17
N LYS A 79 -2.98 -37.47 -44.00
CA LYS A 79 -1.56 -37.54 -43.65
C LYS A 79 -0.96 -36.14 -43.39
N ASN A 80 -1.27 -35.19 -44.24
CA ASN A 80 -0.80 -33.81 -44.10
C ASN A 80 -1.42 -33.09 -42.91
N ILE A 81 -2.69 -33.35 -42.61
CA ILE A 81 -3.36 -32.88 -41.36
C ILE A 81 -2.63 -33.41 -40.11
N LYS A 82 -2.35 -34.74 -40.08
CA LYS A 82 -1.61 -35.37 -38.96
C LYS A 82 -0.18 -34.84 -38.80
N ARG A 83 0.45 -34.40 -39.92
CA ARG A 83 1.79 -33.78 -39.91
C ARG A 83 1.78 -32.29 -39.62
N GLY A 84 0.62 -31.65 -39.58
CA GLY A 84 0.51 -30.21 -39.38
C GLY A 84 0.79 -29.34 -40.61
N ASN A 85 0.91 -29.93 -41.79
CA ASN A 85 1.21 -29.22 -43.04
C ASN A 85 -0.08 -28.69 -43.69
N TYR A 86 -0.74 -27.75 -43.05
CA TYR A 86 -2.06 -27.24 -43.47
C TYR A 86 -1.99 -26.46 -44.77
N ASP A 87 -0.90 -25.77 -45.07
CA ASP A 87 -0.72 -24.99 -46.31
C ASP A 87 -0.78 -25.89 -47.55
N LEU A 88 -0.20 -27.12 -47.48
CA LEU A 88 -0.29 -28.12 -48.58
C LEU A 88 -1.72 -28.62 -48.74
N VAL A 89 -2.44 -28.85 -47.62
CA VAL A 89 -3.84 -29.29 -47.68
C VAL A 89 -4.72 -28.24 -48.36
N ILE A 90 -4.52 -26.95 -48.01
CA ILE A 90 -5.27 -25.84 -48.59
C ILE A 90 -5.02 -25.70 -50.08
N ASN A 91 -3.76 -25.75 -50.50
CA ASN A 91 -3.38 -25.68 -51.92
C ASN A 91 -3.96 -26.85 -52.72
N ASP A 92 -3.86 -28.07 -52.20
CA ASP A 92 -4.41 -29.26 -52.79
C ASP A 92 -5.95 -29.19 -52.90
N TYR A 93 -6.64 -28.73 -51.84
CA TYR A 93 -8.08 -28.53 -51.83
C TYR A 93 -8.54 -27.47 -52.84
N ALA A 94 -7.87 -26.33 -52.88
CA ALA A 94 -8.18 -25.28 -53.86
C ALA A 94 -8.00 -25.77 -55.30
N ARG A 95 -6.94 -26.55 -55.56
CA ARG A 95 -6.70 -27.17 -56.85
C ARG A 95 -7.81 -28.15 -57.27
N VAL A 96 -8.23 -29.01 -56.35
CA VAL A 96 -9.32 -29.96 -56.60
C VAL A 96 -10.65 -29.24 -56.82
N LYS A 97 -10.97 -28.29 -55.96
CA LYS A 97 -12.20 -27.49 -56.07
C LYS A 97 -12.30 -26.77 -57.40
N ASN A 98 -11.21 -26.13 -57.86
CA ASN A 98 -11.17 -25.44 -59.15
C ASN A 98 -11.28 -26.36 -60.35
N LEU A 99 -10.70 -27.56 -60.30
CA LEU A 99 -10.71 -28.52 -61.43
C LEU A 99 -12.05 -29.30 -61.54
N PHE A 100 -12.72 -29.58 -60.41
CA PHE A 100 -13.85 -30.53 -60.38
C PHE A 100 -15.17 -29.94 -59.91
N LYS A 101 -15.26 -28.63 -59.68
CA LYS A 101 -16.46 -27.93 -59.18
C LYS A 101 -17.72 -28.24 -60.01
N ASN A 102 -17.59 -28.40 -61.35
CA ASN A 102 -18.73 -28.57 -62.27
C ASN A 102 -18.79 -30.00 -62.85
N THR A 103 -18.28 -31.02 -62.18
CA THR A 103 -18.25 -32.40 -62.64
C THR A 103 -19.60 -33.07 -62.43
N GLU A 104 -20.16 -33.70 -63.50
CA GLU A 104 -21.37 -34.48 -63.42
C GLU A 104 -21.17 -35.99 -63.11
N VAL A 105 -19.91 -36.40 -63.01
CA VAL A 105 -19.52 -37.83 -62.85
C VAL A 105 -19.67 -38.21 -61.36
N ASP A 106 -20.54 -39.17 -61.05
CA ASP A 106 -20.88 -39.57 -59.66
C ASP A 106 -19.69 -40.06 -58.85
N VAL A 107 -18.70 -40.69 -59.47
CA VAL A 107 -17.50 -41.15 -58.77
C VAL A 107 -16.67 -39.96 -58.26
N PHE A 108 -16.53 -38.91 -59.05
CA PHE A 108 -15.80 -37.71 -58.65
C PHE A 108 -16.60 -36.95 -57.63
N LYS A 109 -17.91 -36.89 -57.70
CA LYS A 109 -18.78 -36.29 -56.66
C LYS A 109 -18.61 -36.98 -55.33
N ARG A 110 -18.52 -38.32 -55.29
CA ARG A 110 -18.28 -39.06 -54.02
C ARG A 110 -16.90 -38.76 -53.42
N VAL A 111 -15.86 -38.68 -54.24
CA VAL A 111 -14.52 -38.35 -53.78
C VAL A 111 -14.46 -36.91 -53.28
N LEU A 112 -15.12 -35.97 -53.97
CA LEU A 112 -15.22 -34.57 -53.50
C LEU A 112 -15.94 -34.49 -52.20
N LEU A 113 -17.06 -35.18 -52.01
CA LEU A 113 -17.77 -35.22 -50.74
C LEU A 113 -16.90 -35.74 -49.59
N GLU A 114 -16.09 -36.78 -49.88
CA GLU A 114 -15.16 -37.32 -48.88
C GLU A 114 -14.03 -36.32 -48.55
N ILE A 115 -13.55 -35.57 -49.53
CA ILE A 115 -12.58 -34.49 -49.34
C ILE A 115 -13.21 -33.38 -48.52
N ASP A 116 -14.43 -32.93 -48.86
CA ASP A 116 -15.14 -31.87 -48.15
C ASP A 116 -15.38 -32.23 -46.67
N ASN A 117 -15.80 -33.49 -46.41
CA ASN A 117 -15.94 -34.00 -45.05
C ASN A 117 -14.62 -33.90 -44.24
N ARG A 118 -13.47 -34.23 -44.85
CA ARG A 118 -12.16 -34.13 -44.19
C ARG A 118 -11.70 -32.69 -44.00
N ILE A 119 -12.03 -31.81 -44.93
CA ILE A 119 -11.79 -30.37 -44.78
C ILE A 119 -12.65 -29.77 -43.69
N ASP A 120 -13.90 -30.18 -43.58
CA ASP A 120 -14.76 -29.70 -42.48
C ASP A 120 -14.25 -30.18 -41.10
N MET A 121 -13.74 -31.43 -41.02
CA MET A 121 -13.05 -31.90 -39.83
C MET A 121 -11.77 -31.07 -39.54
N LEU A 122 -11.04 -30.66 -40.58
CA LEU A 122 -9.88 -29.77 -40.43
C LEU A 122 -10.29 -28.37 -39.92
N LYS A 123 -11.39 -27.80 -40.45
CA LYS A 123 -11.93 -26.51 -39.97
C LYS A 123 -12.29 -26.59 -38.50
N ILE A 124 -12.95 -27.65 -38.06
CA ILE A 124 -13.28 -27.89 -36.65
C ILE A 124 -12.00 -27.99 -35.80
N LEU A 125 -11.01 -28.74 -36.28
CA LEU A 125 -9.72 -28.88 -35.58
C LEU A 125 -8.96 -27.57 -35.49
N LEU A 126 -8.95 -26.75 -36.54
CA LEU A 126 -8.30 -25.44 -36.51
C LEU A 126 -9.02 -24.44 -35.60
N ARG A 127 -10.38 -24.46 -35.55
CA ARG A 127 -11.16 -23.67 -34.59
C ARG A 127 -10.85 -24.10 -33.16
N LYS A 128 -10.84 -25.41 -32.90
CA LYS A 128 -10.47 -25.92 -31.58
C LYS A 128 -9.06 -25.48 -31.16
N LYS A 129 -8.13 -25.48 -32.12
CA LYS A 129 -6.77 -24.96 -31.86
C LYS A 129 -6.75 -23.48 -31.53
N LEU A 130 -7.62 -22.64 -32.11
CA LEU A 130 -7.73 -21.24 -31.76
C LEU A 130 -8.24 -21.02 -30.30
N GLU A 131 -8.95 -22.03 -29.74
CA GLU A 131 -9.42 -22.02 -28.35
C GLU A 131 -8.37 -22.57 -27.37
N GLU A 132 -7.46 -23.43 -27.84
CA GLU A 132 -6.38 -24.05 -27.06
C GLU A 132 -5.18 -23.07 -26.95
N MET A 133 -5.20 -22.17 -25.97
CA MET A 133 -4.10 -21.23 -25.71
C MET A 133 -3.06 -21.85 -24.73
N PRO A 134 -1.79 -21.41 -24.74
CA PRO A 134 -1.20 -20.20 -25.36
C PRO A 134 -0.56 -20.49 -26.74
N PHE A 135 -0.77 -19.54 -27.68
CA PHE A 135 -0.07 -19.53 -28.97
C PHE A 135 0.57 -18.19 -29.25
N SER A 136 1.63 -18.17 -30.04
CA SER A 136 2.24 -16.93 -30.50
C SER A 136 1.32 -16.18 -31.48
N LEU A 137 1.44 -14.84 -31.52
CA LEU A 137 0.67 -13.99 -32.43
C LEU A 137 0.79 -14.46 -33.90
N GLU A 138 1.97 -14.91 -34.33
CA GLU A 138 2.21 -15.37 -35.69
C GLU A 138 1.51 -16.72 -35.97
N GLU A 139 1.43 -17.61 -35.02
CA GLU A 139 0.67 -18.86 -35.14
C GLU A 139 -0.84 -18.57 -35.23
N HIS A 140 -1.37 -17.65 -34.47
CA HIS A 140 -2.76 -17.19 -34.60
C HIS A 140 -3.04 -16.65 -36.00
N LYS A 141 -2.21 -15.75 -36.51
CA LYS A 141 -2.34 -15.20 -37.86
C LYS A 141 -2.30 -16.30 -38.94
N LYS A 142 -1.45 -17.31 -38.75
CA LYS A 142 -1.33 -18.44 -39.65
C LYS A 142 -2.60 -19.30 -39.66
N ILE A 143 -3.13 -19.64 -38.48
CA ILE A 143 -4.36 -20.43 -38.34
C ILE A 143 -5.56 -19.67 -38.93
N ILE A 144 -5.66 -18.37 -38.66
CA ILE A 144 -6.73 -17.51 -39.21
C ILE A 144 -6.66 -17.49 -40.73
N ARG A 145 -5.48 -17.28 -41.35
CA ARG A 145 -5.30 -17.31 -42.79
C ARG A 145 -5.73 -18.66 -43.39
N ASN A 146 -5.37 -19.75 -42.70
CA ASN A 146 -5.75 -21.09 -43.15
C ASN A 146 -7.28 -21.30 -43.13
N LEU A 147 -7.97 -20.83 -42.11
CA LEU A 147 -9.43 -20.88 -42.03
C LEU A 147 -10.11 -20.00 -43.07
N VAL A 148 -9.57 -18.81 -43.33
CA VAL A 148 -10.06 -17.91 -44.38
C VAL A 148 -9.90 -18.55 -45.77
N ASN A 149 -8.74 -19.15 -46.09
CA ASN A 149 -8.47 -19.82 -47.33
C ASN A 149 -9.34 -21.09 -47.55
N LEU A 150 -9.82 -21.70 -46.46
CA LEU A 150 -10.76 -22.82 -46.47
C LEU A 150 -12.23 -22.38 -46.56
N GLU A 151 -12.50 -21.08 -46.73
CA GLU A 151 -13.86 -20.53 -46.76
C GLU A 151 -14.69 -21.00 -45.55
N ALA A 152 -14.12 -20.94 -44.34
CA ALA A 152 -14.83 -21.33 -43.13
C ALA A 152 -15.99 -20.39 -42.87
N GLU A 153 -17.12 -20.91 -42.42
CA GLU A 153 -18.30 -20.11 -42.04
C GLU A 153 -18.00 -19.22 -40.82
N GLY A 154 -18.53 -17.99 -40.81
CA GLY A 154 -18.34 -17.02 -39.73
C GLY A 154 -17.07 -16.19 -39.89
N ASP A 155 -16.62 -15.57 -38.80
CA ASP A 155 -15.43 -14.69 -38.75
C ASP A 155 -14.38 -15.31 -37.80
N PRO A 156 -13.47 -16.17 -38.37
CA PRO A 156 -12.47 -16.84 -37.55
C PRO A 156 -11.48 -15.88 -36.88
N ALA A 157 -11.30 -14.68 -37.42
CA ALA A 157 -10.42 -13.70 -36.83
C ALA A 157 -11.08 -13.05 -35.58
N TRP A 158 -12.39 -12.81 -35.67
CA TRP A 158 -13.15 -12.32 -34.49
C TRP A 158 -13.25 -13.38 -33.39
N ASP A 159 -13.48 -14.64 -33.78
CA ASP A 159 -13.50 -15.76 -32.82
C ASP A 159 -12.16 -15.91 -32.12
N ALA A 160 -11.05 -15.72 -32.81
CA ALA A 160 -9.70 -15.73 -32.26
C ALA A 160 -9.49 -14.58 -31.24
N ILE A 161 -9.94 -13.36 -31.57
CA ILE A 161 -9.86 -12.19 -30.66
C ILE A 161 -10.68 -12.46 -29.39
N ALA A 162 -11.90 -12.96 -29.54
CA ALA A 162 -12.78 -13.27 -28.40
C ALA A 162 -12.19 -14.39 -27.52
N SER A 163 -11.65 -15.43 -28.13
CA SER A 163 -10.97 -16.54 -27.44
C SER A 163 -9.74 -16.07 -26.67
N HIS A 164 -8.92 -15.21 -27.28
CA HIS A 164 -7.75 -14.61 -26.63
C HIS A 164 -8.14 -13.78 -25.41
N ALA A 165 -9.15 -12.93 -25.51
CA ALA A 165 -9.64 -12.15 -24.40
C ALA A 165 -10.21 -13.02 -23.27
N ASN A 166 -10.93 -14.09 -23.60
CA ASN A 166 -11.44 -15.05 -22.62
C ASN A 166 -10.30 -15.82 -21.95
N TYR A 167 -9.27 -16.19 -22.71
CA TYR A 167 -8.09 -16.83 -22.17
C TYR A 167 -7.36 -15.93 -21.17
N LEU A 168 -7.15 -14.66 -21.50
CA LEU A 168 -6.56 -13.68 -20.61
C LEU A 168 -7.32 -13.61 -19.27
N LYS A 169 -8.66 -13.51 -19.33
CA LYS A 169 -9.50 -13.49 -18.11
C LYS A 169 -9.40 -14.80 -17.31
N LYS A 170 -9.41 -15.95 -17.99
CA LYS A 170 -9.25 -17.26 -17.35
C LYS A 170 -7.89 -17.44 -16.70
N SER A 171 -6.81 -16.99 -17.35
CA SER A 171 -5.45 -17.04 -16.82
C SER A 171 -5.31 -16.21 -15.55
N ILE A 172 -5.88 -15.01 -15.53
CA ILE A 172 -5.92 -14.17 -14.32
C ILE A 172 -6.70 -14.86 -13.20
N SER A 173 -7.90 -15.39 -13.49
CA SER A 173 -8.72 -16.10 -12.50
C SER A 173 -8.05 -17.38 -12.00
N GLY A 174 -7.38 -18.11 -12.86
CA GLY A 174 -6.59 -19.31 -12.50
C GLY A 174 -5.43 -18.96 -11.55
N CYS A 175 -4.70 -17.91 -11.88
CA CYS A 175 -3.61 -17.42 -11.04
C CYS A 175 -4.10 -17.07 -9.61
N ILE A 176 -5.24 -16.41 -9.50
CA ILE A 176 -5.86 -16.08 -8.19
C ILE A 176 -6.17 -17.39 -7.43
N HIS A 177 -6.74 -18.38 -8.09
CA HIS A 177 -7.13 -19.64 -7.45
C HIS A 177 -5.92 -20.43 -6.95
N GLU A 178 -4.87 -20.55 -7.75
CA GLU A 178 -3.61 -21.20 -7.37
C GLU A 178 -2.97 -20.55 -6.12
N HIS A 179 -2.96 -19.21 -6.06
CA HIS A 179 -2.38 -18.50 -4.92
C HIS A 179 -3.25 -18.53 -3.66
N LEU A 180 -4.59 -18.64 -3.80
CA LEU A 180 -5.49 -18.82 -2.65
C LEU A 180 -5.35 -20.21 -2.04
N GLU A 181 -5.18 -21.26 -2.84
CA GLU A 181 -4.99 -22.63 -2.35
C GLU A 181 -3.64 -22.80 -1.65
N THR A 182 -2.56 -22.23 -2.19
CA THR A 182 -1.24 -22.24 -1.54
C THR A 182 -1.24 -21.47 -0.21
N GLY A 183 -2.05 -20.41 -0.06
CA GLY A 183 -2.21 -19.67 1.19
C GLY A 183 -2.90 -20.48 2.30
N ASN A 184 -3.84 -21.35 1.96
CA ASN A 184 -4.55 -22.17 2.93
C ASN A 184 -3.73 -23.37 3.44
N VAL A 185 -2.82 -23.90 2.63
CA VAL A 185 -1.97 -25.05 3.01
C VAL A 185 -0.88 -24.65 4.02
N SER A 186 -0.36 -23.40 3.91
CA SER A 186 0.65 -22.92 4.87
C SER A 186 0.09 -22.54 6.25
N GLY A 187 -1.23 -22.37 6.39
CA GLY A 187 -1.91 -22.11 7.67
C GLY A 187 -2.15 -23.35 8.54
N GLU A 188 -2.24 -24.53 7.96
CA GLU A 188 -2.51 -25.78 8.69
C GLU A 188 -1.25 -26.55 9.13
N GLU A 189 -0.10 -26.33 8.50
CA GLU A 189 1.14 -27.02 8.86
C GLU A 189 1.86 -26.45 10.08
N SER A 190 1.55 -25.24 10.55
CA SER A 190 2.21 -24.66 11.72
C SER A 190 1.73 -25.23 13.07
N ASN A 191 0.65 -26.03 13.10
CA ASN A 191 0.10 -26.61 14.34
C ASN A 191 0.36 -28.10 14.52
N LYS A 192 1.10 -28.78 13.62
CA LYS A 192 1.37 -30.25 13.74
C LYS A 192 2.84 -30.65 13.80
N ALA A 193 3.78 -29.75 13.90
CA ALA A 193 5.21 -30.09 14.02
C ALA A 193 5.74 -30.00 15.44
N LYS A 194 5.16 -30.76 16.35
CA LYS A 194 5.81 -31.19 17.62
C LYS A 194 5.57 -32.66 17.80
N SER A 195 6.34 -33.46 17.13
CA SER A 195 6.81 -34.80 17.48
C SER A 195 7.19 -35.58 16.22
N THR A 196 8.42 -35.75 15.98
CA THR A 196 9.20 -36.95 15.78
C THR A 196 10.49 -36.65 15.02
N GLN A 197 11.58 -36.91 15.72
CA GLN A 197 12.92 -37.03 15.15
C GLN A 197 13.00 -38.30 14.28
N ASN A 198 13.56 -38.18 13.09
CA ASN A 198 14.65 -39.00 12.56
C ASN A 198 14.67 -39.04 11.02
N GLY A 199 15.78 -38.59 10.47
CA GLY A 199 16.44 -39.32 9.38
C GLY A 199 16.21 -38.88 7.92
N LYS A 200 17.22 -38.23 7.43
CA LYS A 200 17.86 -38.29 6.12
C LYS A 200 17.84 -36.97 5.33
N GLN A 201 19.06 -36.44 5.28
CA GLN A 201 19.51 -35.36 4.40
C GLN A 201 19.16 -35.63 2.94
N ALA A 202 18.41 -34.69 2.36
CA ALA A 202 18.48 -34.39 0.94
C ALA A 202 18.83 -32.91 0.85
N ARG A 203 20.06 -32.62 0.42
CA ARG A 203 20.52 -31.28 0.06
C ARG A 203 19.73 -30.80 -1.14
N SER A 204 18.76 -29.91 -0.96
CA SER A 204 18.30 -29.01 -1.99
C SER A 204 18.75 -27.61 -1.60
N ASN A 205 19.43 -26.94 -2.50
CA ASN A 205 19.81 -25.55 -2.41
C ASN A 205 18.55 -24.71 -2.14
N LYS A 206 18.33 -24.31 -0.88
CA LYS A 206 17.44 -23.22 -0.56
C LYS A 206 18.25 -21.94 -0.73
N ASN A 207 18.04 -21.27 -1.87
CA ASN A 207 18.25 -19.85 -1.99
C ASN A 207 17.45 -19.16 -0.88
N ASP A 208 18.05 -18.14 -0.26
CA ASP A 208 17.42 -17.19 0.65
C ASP A 208 16.15 -16.58 0.01
N GLY A 209 15.03 -17.29 0.13
CA GLY A 209 13.72 -16.76 -0.23
C GLY A 209 13.15 -16.06 0.99
N THR A 210 13.24 -14.73 1.04
CA THR A 210 12.33 -13.88 1.80
C THR A 210 10.93 -14.44 1.64
N ASN A 211 10.26 -14.71 2.75
CA ASN A 211 8.91 -15.28 2.80
C ASN A 211 7.91 -14.26 2.22
N MET A 212 7.82 -14.21 0.87
CA MET A 212 6.95 -13.26 0.16
C MET A 212 5.49 -13.68 0.37
N PRO A 213 4.62 -12.77 0.83
CA PRO A 213 3.20 -13.06 0.97
C PRO A 213 2.57 -13.54 -0.35
N PRO A 214 1.68 -14.53 -0.33
CA PRO A 214 1.07 -15.11 -1.54
C PRO A 214 0.29 -14.07 -2.37
N GLN A 215 -0.27 -13.05 -1.73
CA GLN A 215 -0.96 -11.94 -2.40
C GLN A 215 -0.03 -11.15 -3.34
N ILE A 216 1.22 -10.96 -2.93
CA ILE A 216 2.21 -10.21 -3.72
C ILE A 216 2.65 -11.04 -4.92
N SER A 217 2.93 -12.33 -4.72
CA SER A 217 3.25 -13.26 -5.80
C SER A 217 2.11 -13.34 -6.82
N CYS A 218 0.85 -13.33 -6.36
CA CYS A 218 -0.32 -13.26 -7.23
C CYS A 218 -0.34 -11.98 -8.07
N ILE A 219 -0.11 -10.80 -7.47
CA ILE A 219 -0.09 -9.52 -8.19
C ILE A 219 1.05 -9.50 -9.22
N GLU A 220 2.23 -10.00 -8.90
CA GLU A 220 3.34 -10.11 -9.83
C GLU A 220 2.99 -10.99 -11.02
N ALA A 221 2.42 -12.18 -10.77
CA ALA A 221 1.98 -13.09 -11.82
C ALA A 221 0.88 -12.46 -12.70
N ILE A 222 -0.08 -11.73 -12.13
CA ILE A 222 -1.08 -10.99 -12.90
C ILE A 222 -0.42 -9.91 -13.77
N CYS A 223 0.56 -9.15 -13.23
CA CYS A 223 1.31 -8.17 -14.01
C CYS A 223 2.03 -8.82 -15.20
N ASP A 224 2.67 -9.98 -14.98
CA ASP A 224 3.37 -10.71 -16.04
C ASP A 224 2.40 -11.22 -17.12
N ILE A 225 1.25 -11.79 -16.74
CA ILE A 225 0.18 -12.20 -17.65
C ILE A 225 -0.30 -11.01 -18.50
N VAL A 226 -0.53 -9.84 -17.89
CA VAL A 226 -1.00 -8.64 -18.60
C VAL A 226 0.06 -8.13 -19.56
N VAL A 227 1.32 -8.07 -19.16
CA VAL A 227 2.44 -7.61 -20.01
C VAL A 227 2.66 -8.55 -21.20
N GLU A 228 2.46 -9.84 -21.01
CA GLU A 228 2.67 -10.85 -22.06
C GLU A 228 1.48 -10.95 -23.02
N GLN A 229 0.26 -11.01 -22.50
CA GLN A 229 -0.91 -11.38 -23.30
C GLN A 229 -1.68 -10.19 -23.89
N LEU A 230 -1.74 -9.06 -23.19
CA LEU A 230 -2.51 -7.90 -23.64
C LEU A 230 -1.96 -7.25 -24.91
N PRO A 231 -0.62 -7.13 -25.13
CA PRO A 231 -0.05 -6.64 -26.37
C PRO A 231 -0.44 -7.49 -27.58
N ASP A 232 -0.47 -8.82 -27.42
CA ASP A 232 -0.80 -9.74 -28.50
C ASP A 232 -2.29 -9.66 -28.85
N LEU A 233 -3.18 -9.54 -27.85
CA LEU A 233 -4.60 -9.26 -28.08
C LEU A 233 -4.80 -7.94 -28.84
N TRP A 234 -4.10 -6.88 -28.44
CA TRP A 234 -4.19 -5.57 -29.09
C TRP A 234 -3.69 -5.59 -30.53
N ARG A 235 -2.51 -6.18 -30.77
CA ARG A 235 -1.92 -6.32 -32.11
C ARG A 235 -2.75 -7.23 -33.03
N LEU A 236 -3.39 -8.27 -32.49
CA LEU A 236 -4.29 -9.14 -33.25
C LEU A 236 -5.51 -8.32 -33.70
N GLY A 237 -6.11 -7.51 -32.83
CA GLY A 237 -7.20 -6.61 -33.19
C GLY A 237 -6.78 -5.56 -34.22
N GLN A 238 -5.62 -4.93 -34.06
CA GLN A 238 -5.08 -4.00 -35.06
C GLN A 238 -4.89 -4.68 -36.41
N SER A 239 -4.37 -5.91 -36.41
CA SER A 239 -4.19 -6.71 -37.67
C SER A 239 -5.52 -7.04 -38.32
N TYR A 240 -6.62 -7.20 -37.57
CA TYR A 240 -7.98 -7.33 -38.04
C TYR A 240 -8.44 -6.07 -38.81
N PHE A 241 -8.41 -4.90 -38.15
CA PHE A 241 -8.90 -3.65 -38.71
C PHE A 241 -8.01 -3.07 -39.81
N THR A 242 -6.72 -3.42 -39.87
CA THR A 242 -5.81 -3.05 -40.96
C THR A 242 -5.91 -3.97 -42.18
N GLY A 243 -6.75 -5.02 -42.13
CA GLY A 243 -6.93 -5.96 -43.25
C GLY A 243 -5.77 -6.94 -43.45
N GLN A 244 -4.81 -7.00 -42.54
CA GLN A 244 -3.64 -7.91 -42.65
C GLN A 244 -4.01 -9.40 -42.56
N LEU A 245 -5.21 -9.70 -42.03
CA LEU A 245 -5.71 -11.06 -41.87
C LEU A 245 -6.49 -11.57 -43.08
N HIS A 246 -6.64 -10.75 -44.16
CA HIS A 246 -7.39 -11.07 -45.38
C HIS A 246 -8.87 -11.44 -45.13
N VAL A 247 -9.44 -10.96 -44.02
CA VAL A 247 -10.86 -11.08 -43.68
C VAL A 247 -11.59 -9.80 -44.09
N ALA A 248 -12.88 -9.91 -44.43
CA ALA A 248 -13.70 -8.73 -44.64
C ALA A 248 -13.78 -7.92 -43.32
N VAL A 249 -13.25 -6.69 -43.33
CA VAL A 249 -13.21 -5.83 -42.15
C VAL A 249 -14.61 -5.34 -41.85
N ASP A 250 -15.13 -5.69 -40.69
CA ASP A 250 -16.40 -5.18 -40.17
C ASP A 250 -16.12 -4.01 -39.21
N ILE A 251 -16.42 -2.79 -39.70
CA ILE A 251 -16.18 -1.56 -38.92
C ILE A 251 -17.06 -1.49 -37.67
N GLU A 252 -18.26 -2.12 -37.67
CA GLU A 252 -19.15 -2.12 -36.52
C GLU A 252 -18.54 -2.87 -35.32
N LYS A 253 -17.60 -3.76 -35.55
CA LYS A 253 -16.88 -4.51 -34.49
C LYS A 253 -15.82 -3.69 -33.75
N GLN A 254 -15.56 -2.45 -34.16
CA GLN A 254 -14.56 -1.60 -33.49
C GLN A 254 -14.97 -1.28 -32.05
N ILE A 255 -16.25 -0.97 -31.80
CA ILE A 255 -16.78 -0.70 -30.46
C ILE A 255 -16.79 -1.96 -29.60
N PRO A 256 -17.30 -3.12 -30.07
CA PRO A 256 -17.18 -4.40 -29.35
C PRO A 256 -15.73 -4.77 -29.00
N PHE A 257 -14.78 -4.55 -29.90
CA PHE A 257 -13.35 -4.80 -29.63
C PHE A 257 -12.81 -3.92 -28.50
N LYS A 258 -13.10 -2.60 -28.55
CA LYS A 258 -12.72 -1.68 -27.48
C LYS A 258 -13.30 -2.15 -26.13
N ASN A 259 -14.58 -2.51 -26.10
CA ASN A 259 -15.23 -2.98 -24.88
C ASN A 259 -14.64 -4.30 -24.35
N LEU A 260 -14.22 -5.19 -25.24
CA LEU A 260 -13.60 -6.46 -24.89
C LEU A 260 -12.21 -6.24 -24.25
N VAL A 261 -11.40 -5.35 -24.80
CA VAL A 261 -10.12 -4.94 -24.20
C VAL A 261 -10.34 -4.26 -22.85
N LEU A 262 -11.27 -3.29 -22.77
CA LEU A 262 -11.59 -2.60 -21.53
C LEU A 262 -12.05 -3.56 -20.43
N SER A 263 -12.95 -4.52 -20.75
CA SER A 263 -13.43 -5.50 -19.78
C SER A 263 -12.34 -6.45 -19.31
N SER A 264 -11.37 -6.79 -20.15
CA SER A 264 -10.21 -7.61 -19.76
C SER A 264 -9.27 -6.85 -18.82
N MET A 265 -9.03 -5.56 -19.09
CA MET A 265 -8.23 -4.68 -18.24
C MET A 265 -8.92 -4.39 -16.90
N GLN A 266 -10.25 -4.19 -16.91
CA GLN A 266 -11.04 -4.05 -15.68
C GLN A 266 -10.95 -5.30 -14.80
N HIS A 267 -11.06 -6.49 -15.40
CA HIS A 267 -10.92 -7.74 -14.67
C HIS A 267 -9.53 -7.88 -14.02
N ALA A 268 -8.47 -7.53 -14.74
CA ALA A 268 -7.11 -7.51 -14.20
C ALA A 268 -6.96 -6.50 -13.05
N MET A 269 -7.50 -5.29 -13.23
CA MET A 269 -7.47 -4.24 -12.21
C MET A 269 -8.22 -4.64 -10.94
N GLU A 270 -9.41 -5.24 -11.06
CA GLU A 270 -10.19 -5.72 -9.92
C GLU A 270 -9.47 -6.86 -9.20
N ALA A 271 -8.86 -7.78 -9.94
CA ALA A 271 -8.05 -8.84 -9.39
C ALA A 271 -6.86 -8.31 -8.58
N MET A 272 -6.14 -7.32 -9.11
CA MET A 272 -5.03 -6.67 -8.38
C MET A 272 -5.54 -5.92 -7.16
N ARG A 273 -6.63 -5.15 -7.27
CA ARG A 273 -7.22 -4.38 -6.16
C ARG A 273 -7.64 -5.29 -5.00
N ASN A 274 -8.29 -6.41 -5.29
CA ASN A 274 -8.77 -7.35 -4.27
C ASN A 274 -7.61 -8.03 -3.51
N ASN A 275 -6.44 -8.17 -4.14
CA ASN A 275 -5.24 -8.71 -3.51
C ASN A 275 -4.38 -7.64 -2.81
N CYS A 276 -4.67 -6.34 -2.99
CA CYS A 276 -4.06 -5.24 -2.23
C CYS A 276 -4.82 -5.02 -0.93
N SER A 277 -4.54 -5.81 0.10
CA SER A 277 -5.14 -5.60 1.42
C SER A 277 -4.49 -4.42 2.16
N ASN A 278 -5.27 -3.73 3.00
CA ASN A 278 -4.78 -2.62 3.82
C ASN A 278 -3.83 -3.06 4.96
N ASP A 279 -3.69 -4.38 5.17
CA ASP A 279 -2.86 -4.95 6.25
C ASP A 279 -1.43 -5.27 5.81
N LEU A 280 -1.09 -4.98 4.55
CA LEU A 280 0.27 -5.21 4.04
C LEU A 280 1.24 -4.13 4.56
N ASP A 281 2.44 -4.56 4.91
CA ASP A 281 3.54 -3.67 5.28
C ASP A 281 3.86 -2.66 4.17
N ALA A 282 4.27 -1.47 4.57
CA ALA A 282 4.64 -0.40 3.64
C ALA A 282 5.70 -0.82 2.60
N THR A 283 6.63 -1.71 2.98
CA THR A 283 7.66 -2.25 2.08
C THR A 283 7.07 -3.05 0.93
N TRP A 284 6.08 -3.88 1.23
CA TRP A 284 5.39 -4.70 0.23
C TRP A 284 4.47 -3.87 -0.67
N LEU A 285 3.75 -2.90 -0.11
CA LEU A 285 2.94 -1.98 -0.90
C LEU A 285 3.78 -1.17 -1.89
N LEU A 286 4.97 -0.70 -1.49
CA LEU A 286 5.90 -0.02 -2.38
C LEU A 286 6.44 -0.95 -3.48
N HIS A 287 6.65 -2.22 -3.16
CA HIS A 287 7.06 -3.22 -4.15
C HIS A 287 5.97 -3.45 -5.20
N ILE A 288 4.72 -3.63 -4.76
CA ILE A 288 3.54 -3.75 -5.63
C ILE A 288 3.40 -2.51 -6.53
N LEU A 289 3.48 -1.31 -5.96
CA LEU A 289 3.41 -0.06 -6.72
C LEU A 289 4.47 0.00 -7.82
N ARG A 290 5.71 -0.42 -7.52
CA ARG A 290 6.81 -0.47 -8.50
C ARG A 290 6.49 -1.45 -9.63
N ARG A 291 5.98 -2.64 -9.32
CA ARG A 291 5.63 -3.66 -10.33
C ARG A 291 4.49 -3.19 -11.23
N ILE A 292 3.44 -2.63 -10.66
CA ILE A 292 2.30 -2.10 -11.43
C ILE A 292 2.73 -0.90 -12.29
N ARG A 293 3.63 -0.02 -11.82
CA ARG A 293 4.21 1.06 -12.62
C ARG A 293 5.04 0.53 -13.80
N GLN A 294 5.81 -0.54 -13.60
CA GLN A 294 6.57 -1.19 -14.69
C GLN A 294 5.63 -1.77 -15.74
N MET A 295 4.59 -2.49 -15.33
CA MET A 295 3.54 -2.99 -16.23
C MET A 295 2.88 -1.82 -16.99
N TYR A 296 2.44 -0.77 -16.29
CA TYR A 296 1.79 0.40 -16.89
C TYR A 296 2.69 1.12 -17.90
N ALA A 297 3.97 1.29 -17.60
CA ALA A 297 4.95 1.85 -18.52
C ALA A 297 5.06 1.03 -19.82
N SER A 298 5.01 -0.30 -19.73
CA SER A 298 5.00 -1.18 -20.91
C SER A 298 3.73 -0.99 -21.75
N LEU A 299 2.58 -0.76 -21.12
CA LEU A 299 1.30 -0.55 -21.79
C LEU A 299 1.18 0.81 -22.49
N ILE A 300 1.84 1.85 -21.97
CA ILE A 300 1.84 3.20 -22.57
C ILE A 300 2.40 3.16 -24.01
N HIS A 301 3.33 2.24 -24.32
CA HIS A 301 3.94 2.12 -25.63
C HIS A 301 3.05 1.41 -26.68
N LEU A 302 1.85 0.95 -26.30
CA LEU A 302 0.98 0.13 -27.17
C LEU A 302 -0.10 0.93 -27.90
N ASP A 303 -0.10 2.26 -27.91
CA ASP A 303 -1.15 3.09 -28.51
C ASP A 303 -2.58 2.68 -28.12
N LEU A 304 -2.76 2.24 -26.87
CA LEU A 304 -4.07 1.90 -26.31
C LEU A 304 -4.98 3.13 -26.19
N PRO A 305 -6.31 2.98 -26.26
CA PRO A 305 -7.24 4.06 -25.98
C PRO A 305 -7.00 4.68 -24.60
N SER A 306 -7.17 6.00 -24.47
CA SER A 306 -6.99 6.70 -23.18
C SER A 306 -7.79 6.09 -22.04
N ASP A 307 -9.06 5.72 -22.32
CA ASP A 307 -9.96 5.11 -21.33
C ASP A 307 -9.40 3.80 -20.76
N ALA A 308 -8.65 3.04 -21.56
CA ALA A 308 -8.00 1.81 -21.16
C ALA A 308 -6.83 2.07 -20.20
N LEU A 309 -6.02 3.08 -20.50
CA LEU A 309 -4.91 3.49 -19.63
C LEU A 309 -5.41 4.12 -18.32
N ASP A 310 -6.54 4.84 -18.35
CA ASP A 310 -7.14 5.47 -17.16
C ASP A 310 -7.57 4.45 -16.10
N ILE A 311 -7.89 3.20 -16.49
CA ILE A 311 -8.22 2.11 -15.55
C ILE A 311 -7.05 1.85 -14.59
N PHE A 312 -5.86 1.62 -15.15
CA PHE A 312 -4.67 1.39 -14.34
C PHE A 312 -4.13 2.69 -13.71
N GLY A 313 -4.33 3.84 -14.37
CA GLY A 313 -4.01 5.14 -13.80
C GLY A 313 -4.73 5.40 -12.46
N LYS A 314 -6.01 5.04 -12.37
CA LYS A 314 -6.79 5.10 -11.12
C LYS A 314 -6.27 4.13 -10.07
N LEU A 315 -5.96 2.88 -10.45
CA LEU A 315 -5.40 1.89 -9.54
C LEU A 315 -4.04 2.38 -8.96
N ILE A 316 -3.17 2.92 -9.80
CA ILE A 316 -1.88 3.47 -9.37
C ILE A 316 -2.10 4.63 -8.39
N LEU A 317 -3.07 5.51 -8.64
CA LEU A 317 -3.38 6.62 -7.76
C LEU A 317 -3.86 6.12 -6.39
N ASP A 318 -4.78 5.16 -6.35
CA ASP A 318 -5.28 4.54 -5.11
C ASP A 318 -4.13 3.88 -4.32
N LEU A 319 -3.27 3.12 -5.00
CA LEU A 319 -2.11 2.48 -4.39
C LEU A 319 -1.09 3.48 -3.84
N ARG A 320 -0.87 4.60 -4.53
CA ARG A 320 0.01 5.66 -4.04
C ARG A 320 -0.50 6.22 -2.72
N PHE A 321 -1.81 6.40 -2.56
CA PHE A 321 -2.40 6.80 -1.28
C PHE A 321 -2.26 5.74 -0.20
N GLN A 322 -2.50 4.47 -0.52
CA GLN A 322 -2.30 3.37 0.43
C GLN A 322 -0.83 3.29 0.88
N CYS A 323 0.13 3.41 -0.04
CA CYS A 323 1.56 3.45 0.29
C CYS A 323 1.90 4.63 1.20
N LEU A 324 1.37 5.83 0.90
CA LEU A 324 1.58 7.01 1.72
C LEU A 324 1.04 6.80 3.14
N ALA A 325 -0.20 6.34 3.26
CA ALA A 325 -0.84 6.06 4.54
C ALA A 325 -0.10 4.99 5.36
N ALA A 326 0.35 3.91 4.71
CA ALA A 326 1.12 2.86 5.37
C ALA A 326 2.49 3.33 5.86
N LEU A 327 3.22 4.14 5.06
CA LEU A 327 4.49 4.73 5.46
C LEU A 327 4.33 5.63 6.69
N PHE A 328 3.32 6.51 6.68
CA PHE A 328 3.07 7.39 7.81
C PHE A 328 2.58 6.62 9.04
N LYS A 329 1.73 5.61 8.88
CA LYS A 329 1.27 4.74 9.98
C LYS A 329 2.46 4.02 10.63
N GLN A 330 3.32 3.39 9.85
CA GLN A 330 4.52 2.71 10.34
C GLN A 330 5.44 3.68 11.09
N THR A 331 5.61 4.90 10.56
CA THR A 331 6.42 5.93 11.22
C THR A 331 5.76 6.41 12.52
N ALA A 332 4.43 6.55 12.56
CA ALA A 332 3.68 6.90 13.75
C ALA A 332 3.86 5.87 14.88
N GLU A 333 3.86 4.59 14.53
CA GLU A 333 4.14 3.49 15.47
C GLU A 333 5.59 3.58 16.01
N ASN A 334 6.56 3.86 15.14
CA ASN A 334 7.95 4.06 15.55
C ASN A 334 8.13 5.29 16.43
N ILE A 335 7.43 6.40 16.12
CA ILE A 335 7.44 7.62 16.94
C ILE A 335 6.84 7.35 18.33
N SER A 336 5.74 6.61 18.39
CA SER A 336 5.13 6.27 19.69
C SER A 336 6.07 5.41 20.55
N ALA A 337 6.95 4.62 19.96
CA ALA A 337 7.93 3.79 20.62
C ALA A 337 9.21 4.56 21.07
N LEU A 338 9.36 5.84 20.70
CA LEU A 338 10.53 6.65 21.08
C LEU A 338 10.68 6.82 22.60
N HIS A 339 9.57 6.76 23.36
CA HIS A 339 9.62 6.83 24.83
C HIS A 339 10.56 5.77 25.44
N LYS A 340 10.70 4.61 24.82
CA LYS A 340 11.59 3.53 25.28
C LYS A 340 13.09 3.83 25.04
N LYS A 341 13.40 4.82 24.22
CA LYS A 341 14.78 5.20 23.84
C LYS A 341 15.24 6.47 24.58
N GLU A 342 14.37 7.11 25.37
CA GLU A 342 14.73 8.30 26.12
C GLU A 342 15.75 7.97 27.22
N ILE A 343 16.83 8.72 27.28
CA ILE A 343 17.93 8.58 28.25
C ILE A 343 18.00 9.75 29.22
N TRP A 344 17.09 10.70 29.10
CA TRP A 344 16.99 11.89 29.96
C TRP A 344 18.24 12.76 29.99
N GLN A 345 19.08 12.68 28.96
CA GLN A 345 20.27 13.51 28.82
C GLN A 345 19.87 14.86 28.23
N ILE A 346 20.12 15.93 28.95
CA ILE A 346 19.78 17.28 28.53
C ILE A 346 20.91 17.84 27.68
N GLU A 347 20.56 18.32 26.50
CA GLU A 347 21.42 19.11 25.63
C GLU A 347 21.02 20.58 25.80
N TYR A 348 21.97 21.42 26.21
CA TYR A 348 21.74 22.86 26.33
C TYR A 348 21.89 23.52 24.97
N LEU A 349 20.78 23.88 24.37
CA LEU A 349 20.72 24.59 23.11
C LEU A 349 20.44 26.06 23.35
N ASN A 350 21.47 26.89 23.24
CA ASN A 350 21.39 28.35 23.32
C ASN A 350 20.59 28.87 24.55
N GLU A 351 20.11 30.11 24.47
CA GLU A 351 19.37 30.79 25.54
C GLU A 351 17.99 30.16 25.85
N ASP A 352 17.49 29.24 25.01
CA ASP A 352 16.11 28.71 25.12
C ASP A 352 15.96 27.53 26.08
N GLY A 353 17.03 26.96 26.61
CA GLY A 353 16.94 25.95 27.68
C GLY A 353 17.35 24.54 27.28
N GLY A 354 17.32 23.64 28.25
CA GLY A 354 17.69 22.24 28.11
C GLY A 354 16.58 21.43 27.44
N VAL A 355 16.94 20.74 26.38
CA VAL A 355 16.04 19.85 25.62
C VAL A 355 16.75 18.51 25.48
N THR A 356 16.02 17.42 25.44
CA THR A 356 16.62 16.12 25.13
C THR A 356 16.73 15.93 23.61
N ARG A 357 17.32 14.83 23.20
CA ARG A 357 17.41 14.46 21.79
C ARG A 357 16.05 14.10 21.17
N LEU A 358 15.01 13.89 21.97
CA LEU A 358 13.72 13.39 21.53
C LEU A 358 13.02 14.23 20.45
N PRO A 359 12.91 15.58 20.59
CA PRO A 359 12.31 16.43 19.54
C PRO A 359 13.06 16.36 18.20
N TYR A 360 14.38 16.21 18.24
CA TYR A 360 15.20 16.07 17.02
C TYR A 360 15.00 14.74 16.34
N LEU A 361 14.92 13.64 17.11
CA LEU A 361 14.60 12.31 16.55
C LEU A 361 13.22 12.32 15.89
N PHE A 362 12.27 13.01 16.48
CA PHE A 362 10.95 13.20 15.87
C PHE A 362 11.04 13.95 14.53
N GLU A 363 11.76 15.09 14.49
CA GLU A 363 11.97 15.88 13.27
C GLU A 363 12.66 15.03 12.19
N GLU A 364 13.72 14.30 12.56
CA GLU A 364 14.46 13.42 11.65
C GLU A 364 13.56 12.35 11.04
N MET A 365 12.75 11.67 11.87
CA MET A 365 11.83 10.62 11.39
C MET A 365 10.75 11.17 10.45
N VAL A 366 10.17 12.34 10.76
CA VAL A 366 9.17 12.98 9.90
C VAL A 366 9.80 13.43 8.59
N THR A 367 11.00 13.99 8.64
CA THR A 367 11.71 14.45 7.43
C THR A 367 12.13 13.27 6.55
N GLU A 368 12.62 12.19 7.14
CA GLU A 368 13.03 10.99 6.41
C GLU A 368 11.84 10.29 5.75
N VAL A 369 10.73 10.08 6.48
CA VAL A 369 9.53 9.46 5.87
C VAL A 369 8.96 10.33 4.76
N SER A 370 8.96 11.64 4.92
CA SER A 370 8.47 12.57 3.90
C SER A 370 9.34 12.55 2.65
N LYS A 371 10.67 12.54 2.81
CA LYS A 371 11.61 12.39 1.71
C LYS A 371 11.42 11.07 0.98
N ARG A 372 11.35 9.96 1.71
CA ARG A 372 11.09 8.63 1.15
C ARG A 372 9.75 8.55 0.41
N ALA A 373 8.68 9.10 1.01
CA ALA A 373 7.38 9.15 0.38
C ALA A 373 7.39 10.03 -0.88
N ARG A 374 8.10 11.17 -0.88
CA ARG A 374 8.28 11.98 -2.08
C ARG A 374 8.91 11.20 -3.22
N GLU A 375 10.04 10.55 -2.97
CA GLU A 375 10.81 9.83 -3.99
C GLU A 375 10.06 8.63 -4.57
N THR A 376 9.29 7.92 -3.73
CA THR A 376 8.65 6.66 -4.13
C THR A 376 7.19 6.80 -4.55
N VAL A 377 6.45 7.72 -3.92
CA VAL A 377 4.98 7.82 -4.02
C VAL A 377 4.53 9.11 -4.67
N VAL A 378 5.06 10.27 -4.26
CA VAL A 378 4.57 11.59 -4.72
C VAL A 378 5.03 11.91 -6.13
N VAL A 379 6.27 11.57 -6.49
CA VAL A 379 6.78 11.78 -7.85
C VAL A 379 5.93 11.00 -8.84
N CYS A 380 5.42 11.73 -9.86
CA CYS A 380 4.58 11.18 -10.90
C CYS A 380 5.41 10.46 -11.95
N GLY A 381 4.99 9.25 -12.33
CA GLY A 381 5.45 8.58 -13.53
C GLY A 381 4.81 9.15 -14.81
N PRO A 382 5.16 8.62 -15.98
CA PRO A 382 4.57 9.03 -17.24
C PRO A 382 3.05 8.84 -17.24
N ARG A 383 2.29 9.87 -17.60
CA ARG A 383 0.80 9.90 -17.62
C ARG A 383 0.11 9.62 -16.27
N GLU A 384 0.84 9.67 -15.15
CA GLU A 384 0.22 9.62 -13.82
C GLU A 384 -0.34 11.00 -13.43
N SER A 385 -1.49 11.02 -12.77
CA SER A 385 -2.06 12.25 -12.22
C SER A 385 -1.33 12.71 -10.96
N PRO A 386 -1.22 14.03 -10.69
CA PRO A 386 -0.66 14.54 -9.45
C PRO A 386 -1.45 14.03 -8.24
N LEU A 387 -0.74 13.59 -7.20
CA LEU A 387 -1.34 12.97 -6.02
C LEU A 387 -2.31 13.93 -5.29
N PHE A 388 -1.94 15.19 -5.16
CA PHE A 388 -2.65 16.22 -4.39
C PHE A 388 -3.52 17.15 -5.25
N ALA A 389 -3.91 16.73 -6.46
CA ALA A 389 -4.77 17.53 -7.33
C ALA A 389 -6.19 17.71 -6.77
N ASN A 390 -6.68 16.79 -5.96
CA ASN A 390 -8.02 16.81 -5.38
C ASN A 390 -7.97 17.19 -3.89
N SER A 391 -8.93 18.02 -3.45
CA SER A 391 -9.07 18.43 -2.04
C SER A 391 -9.28 17.24 -1.08
N ALA A 392 -10.00 16.20 -1.51
CA ALA A 392 -10.18 14.97 -0.72
C ALA A 392 -8.84 14.27 -0.43
N HIS A 393 -7.93 14.26 -1.40
CA HIS A 393 -6.61 13.68 -1.24
C HIS A 393 -5.70 14.53 -0.33
N GLN A 394 -5.84 15.86 -0.39
CA GLN A 394 -5.15 16.73 0.55
C GLN A 394 -5.61 16.48 1.98
N LEU A 395 -6.92 16.28 2.21
CA LEU A 395 -7.46 15.97 3.53
C LEU A 395 -6.92 14.64 4.09
N LEU A 396 -6.80 13.60 3.25
CA LEU A 396 -6.20 12.33 3.65
C LEU A 396 -4.72 12.51 4.08
N TYR A 397 -3.98 13.32 3.34
CA TYR A 397 -2.60 13.66 3.70
C TYR A 397 -2.54 14.40 5.04
N TYR A 398 -3.39 15.41 5.27
CA TYR A 398 -3.44 16.13 6.56
C TYR A 398 -3.74 15.19 7.72
N ASN A 399 -4.68 14.27 7.56
CA ASN A 399 -4.99 13.27 8.58
C ASN A 399 -3.80 12.35 8.86
N ALA A 400 -3.06 11.95 7.83
CA ALA A 400 -1.87 11.12 7.98
C ALA A 400 -0.74 11.86 8.74
N ILE A 401 -0.49 13.13 8.41
CA ILE A 401 0.46 13.99 9.15
C ILE A 401 0.00 14.18 10.61
N LYS A 402 -1.28 14.48 10.82
CA LYS A 402 -1.86 14.62 12.16
C LYS A 402 -1.61 13.39 13.02
N THR A 403 -1.68 12.20 12.44
CA THR A 403 -1.41 10.94 13.14
C THR A 403 0.03 10.89 13.67
N LEU A 404 1.02 11.42 12.92
CA LEU A 404 2.42 11.48 13.37
C LEU A 404 2.56 12.36 14.62
N PHE A 405 1.94 13.54 14.60
CA PHE A 405 1.99 14.48 15.72
C PHE A 405 1.25 13.95 16.95
N THR A 406 0.08 13.34 16.75
CA THR A 406 -0.68 12.67 17.81
C THR A 406 0.13 11.55 18.46
N SER A 407 0.88 10.78 17.66
CA SER A 407 1.76 9.72 18.17
C SER A 407 2.92 10.27 18.98
N PHE A 408 3.46 11.43 18.58
CA PHE A 408 4.50 12.11 19.36
C PHE A 408 3.95 12.69 20.65
N ALA A 409 2.76 13.29 20.63
CA ALA A 409 2.10 13.75 21.85
C ALA A 409 1.87 12.61 22.85
N ARG A 410 1.44 11.43 22.37
CA ARG A 410 1.32 10.22 23.23
C ARG A 410 2.67 9.76 23.78
N CYS A 411 3.73 9.79 22.96
CA CYS A 411 5.08 9.49 23.43
C CYS A 411 5.51 10.39 24.58
N LEU A 412 5.31 11.71 24.43
CA LEU A 412 5.60 12.70 25.49
C LEU A 412 4.71 12.51 26.72
N GLN A 413 3.43 12.20 26.53
CA GLN A 413 2.50 11.90 27.62
C GLN A 413 2.93 10.67 28.42
N GLN A 414 3.32 9.59 27.73
CA GLN A 414 3.85 8.40 28.37
C GLN A 414 5.11 8.70 29.18
N LEU A 415 6.05 9.49 28.62
CA LEU A 415 7.27 9.88 29.31
C LEU A 415 6.99 10.73 30.56
N ALA A 416 6.04 11.67 30.49
CA ALA A 416 5.71 12.53 31.62
C ALA A 416 5.02 11.80 32.78
N PHE A 417 4.15 10.82 32.47
CA PHE A 417 3.27 10.19 33.46
C PHE A 417 3.57 8.73 33.80
N SER A 418 4.43 8.01 32.99
CA SER A 418 4.78 6.62 33.30
C SER A 418 5.62 6.44 34.57
N GLY A 419 6.33 7.47 35.00
CA GLY A 419 7.05 7.46 36.27
C GLY A 419 6.16 7.53 37.52
N CYS A 420 4.87 7.76 37.33
CA CYS A 420 3.91 7.87 38.47
C CYS A 420 3.55 6.49 39.04
N GLU A 421 3.60 5.43 38.23
CA GLU A 421 3.23 4.07 38.70
C GLU A 421 4.35 3.39 39.49
N GLU A 422 5.63 3.69 39.20
CA GLU A 422 6.77 3.10 39.93
C GLU A 422 7.01 3.75 41.32
N VAL A 423 6.57 5.01 41.51
CA VAL A 423 6.78 5.73 42.77
C VAL A 423 5.74 5.38 43.84
N LEU A 424 4.55 4.91 43.43
CA LEU A 424 3.51 4.48 44.35
C LEU A 424 3.85 3.15 45.06
N ASP A 425 4.63 2.28 44.39
CA ASP A 425 5.04 1.00 44.98
C ASP A 425 6.25 1.13 45.93
N ASP A 426 7.09 2.16 45.76
CA ASP A 426 8.23 2.42 46.67
C ASP A 426 7.86 3.16 47.97
N ASP A 427 6.83 4.01 47.95
CA ASP A 427 6.40 4.76 49.14
C ASP A 427 5.65 3.90 50.19
N GLU A 428 4.93 2.82 49.75
CA GLU A 428 4.31 1.88 50.72
C GLU A 428 5.33 0.96 51.40
N GLN A 429 6.50 0.71 50.80
CA GLN A 429 7.57 -0.06 51.45
C GLN A 429 8.45 0.78 52.42
N SER A 430 8.45 2.10 52.26
CA SER A 430 9.26 3.00 53.10
C SER A 430 8.66 3.26 54.47
N VAL A 431 7.36 3.14 54.63
CA VAL A 431 6.66 3.39 55.91
C VAL A 431 6.79 2.20 56.87
N SER A 432 7.06 0.99 56.37
CA SER A 432 7.20 -0.22 57.22
C SER A 432 8.59 -0.42 57.85
N GLN A 433 9.60 0.41 57.54
CA GLN A 433 10.99 0.25 58.04
C GLN A 433 11.44 1.28 59.03
N LEU A 434 10.54 2.10 59.59
CA LEU A 434 10.88 3.14 60.57
C LEU A 434 10.82 2.69 62.05
N VAL A 435 10.77 1.38 62.30
CA VAL A 435 10.91 0.83 63.70
C VAL A 435 11.98 -0.25 63.72
N GLY A 436 13.21 0.10 64.12
CA GLY A 436 14.21 -0.89 64.50
C GLY A 436 15.66 -0.55 64.22
N SER A 437 16.33 0.08 65.19
CA SER A 437 17.77 -0.05 65.61
C SER A 437 18.91 0.39 64.67
N PRO A 438 19.90 1.08 65.20
CA PRO A 438 21.05 1.62 64.45
C PRO A 438 22.22 0.62 64.48
N SER A 439 22.61 0.11 63.36
CA SER A 439 23.98 -0.38 63.16
C SER A 439 24.25 -0.75 61.67
N GLY A 440 25.29 -0.14 61.13
CA GLY A 440 25.92 -0.68 59.91
C GLY A 440 26.01 0.27 58.73
N TYR A 441 27.06 1.08 58.70
CA TYR A 441 27.54 1.73 57.46
C TYR A 441 27.71 0.68 56.35
N LYS A 442 26.77 0.55 55.45
CA LYS A 442 26.97 -0.05 54.15
C LYS A 442 27.02 1.05 53.09
N SER A 443 28.19 1.31 52.59
CA SER A 443 28.46 2.13 51.45
C SER A 443 27.55 1.64 50.28
N LYS A 444 26.50 2.41 49.98
CA LYS A 444 25.70 2.23 48.76
C LYS A 444 26.59 2.68 47.61
N SER A 445 27.04 1.72 46.79
CA SER A 445 27.65 1.95 45.50
C SER A 445 26.82 2.94 44.67
N ASN A 446 27.52 3.92 44.03
CA ASN A 446 26.97 4.88 43.05
C ASN A 446 26.18 4.13 41.98
N ARG A 447 24.91 3.89 42.20
CA ARG A 447 23.95 3.74 41.08
C ARG A 447 23.70 5.16 40.64
N HIS A 448 23.95 5.44 39.36
CA HIS A 448 23.50 6.65 38.70
C HIS A 448 22.00 6.76 38.96
N GLN A 449 21.63 7.63 39.89
CA GLN A 449 20.23 8.01 40.11
C GLN A 449 19.80 8.74 38.85
N GLY A 450 18.84 8.15 38.09
CA GLY A 450 18.14 8.84 37.02
C GLY A 450 17.53 10.13 37.52
N PRO A 451 17.04 11.03 36.66
CA PRO A 451 16.37 12.25 37.08
C PRO A 451 15.11 11.90 37.91
N THR A 452 14.81 12.77 38.89
CA THR A 452 13.56 12.62 39.69
C THR A 452 12.34 12.82 38.76
N TRP A 453 11.17 12.35 39.20
CA TRP A 453 9.96 12.48 38.38
C TRP A 453 9.64 13.96 38.07
N GLU A 454 9.85 14.86 39.02
CA GLU A 454 9.67 16.31 38.82
C GLU A 454 10.62 16.86 37.74
N GLN A 455 11.86 16.37 37.71
CA GLN A 455 12.81 16.71 36.65
C GLN A 455 12.36 16.15 35.30
N CYS A 456 11.79 14.94 35.27
CA CYS A 456 11.21 14.36 34.06
C CYS A 456 10.03 15.20 33.55
N LEU A 457 9.16 15.72 34.44
CA LEU A 457 8.08 16.63 34.08
C LEU A 457 8.63 17.93 33.45
N LEU A 458 9.64 18.54 34.05
CA LEU A 458 10.26 19.77 33.55
C LEU A 458 10.94 19.53 32.17
N ILE A 459 11.64 18.41 32.00
CA ILE A 459 12.26 18.03 30.72
C ILE A 459 11.19 17.82 29.66
N SER A 460 10.11 17.10 30.01
CA SER A 460 8.98 16.86 29.10
C SER A 460 8.31 18.16 28.69
N LEU A 461 8.10 19.08 29.63
CA LEU A 461 7.54 20.39 29.37
C LEU A 461 8.44 21.25 28.46
N SER A 462 9.77 21.19 28.65
CA SER A 462 10.75 21.84 27.78
C SER A 462 10.73 21.26 26.37
N ASN A 463 10.67 19.92 26.22
CA ASN A 463 10.57 19.23 24.94
C ASN A 463 9.27 19.60 24.21
N ILE A 464 8.12 19.66 24.92
CA ILE A 464 6.84 20.07 24.34
C ILE A 464 6.94 21.50 23.79
N ARG A 465 7.45 22.43 24.57
CA ARG A 465 7.60 23.85 24.18
C ARG A 465 8.54 24.03 23.02
N TYR A 466 9.68 23.36 23.04
CA TYR A 466 10.63 23.41 21.95
C TYR A 466 10.04 22.81 20.66
N THR A 467 9.28 21.74 20.80
CA THR A 467 8.57 21.14 19.65
C THR A 467 7.59 22.14 19.06
N LEU A 468 6.71 22.75 19.87
CA LEU A 468 5.71 23.71 19.42
C LEU A 468 6.34 24.94 18.73
N ASN A 469 7.37 25.51 19.35
CA ASN A 469 7.91 26.79 18.91
C ASN A 469 8.94 26.68 17.78
N THR A 470 9.68 25.55 17.71
CA THR A 470 10.83 25.42 16.80
C THR A 470 10.67 24.28 15.81
N ILE A 471 10.35 23.08 16.29
CA ILE A 471 10.35 21.88 15.42
C ILE A 471 9.18 21.90 14.45
N LEU A 472 7.97 22.23 14.91
CA LEU A 472 6.78 22.21 14.07
C LEU A 472 6.84 23.23 12.92
N PRO A 473 7.24 24.50 13.11
CA PRO A 473 7.43 25.43 12.02
C PRO A 473 8.45 24.91 10.99
N ARG A 474 9.58 24.35 11.48
CA ARG A 474 10.65 23.79 10.62
C ARG A 474 10.18 22.62 9.79
N ILE A 475 9.41 21.69 10.38
CA ILE A 475 8.79 20.59 9.65
C ILE A 475 7.84 21.14 8.57
N GLY A 476 7.00 22.13 8.89
CA GLY A 476 6.10 22.75 7.94
C GLY A 476 6.82 23.35 6.72
N GLU A 477 7.90 24.10 6.95
CA GLU A 477 8.74 24.65 5.88
C GLU A 477 9.42 23.56 5.04
N THR A 478 9.92 22.52 5.67
CA THR A 478 10.57 21.38 4.99
C THR A 478 9.60 20.64 4.10
N LEU A 479 8.38 20.36 4.57
CA LEU A 479 7.33 19.69 3.80
C LEU A 479 6.90 20.55 2.60
N LYS A 480 6.74 21.86 2.79
CA LYS A 480 6.44 22.80 1.72
C LYS A 480 7.55 22.85 0.65
N ALA A 481 8.82 22.88 1.06
CA ALA A 481 9.96 22.83 0.17
C ALA A 481 10.05 21.51 -0.62
N GLN A 482 9.55 20.42 -0.06
CA GLN A 482 9.46 19.12 -0.71
C GLN A 482 8.27 18.99 -1.69
N GLY A 483 7.40 20.01 -1.81
CA GLY A 483 6.26 20.02 -2.72
C GLY A 483 4.99 19.35 -2.16
N TYR A 484 4.91 19.18 -0.86
CA TYR A 484 3.67 18.79 -0.18
C TYR A 484 2.70 19.98 -0.08
N PRO A 485 1.39 19.74 0.07
CA PRO A 485 0.43 20.81 0.32
C PRO A 485 0.81 21.61 1.55
N ASP A 486 0.60 22.94 1.48
CA ASP A 486 0.93 23.84 2.58
C ASP A 486 0.06 23.56 3.80
N LEU A 487 0.69 23.08 4.88
CA LEU A 487 0.01 22.73 6.13
C LEU A 487 -0.47 23.98 6.88
N VAL A 488 0.24 25.10 6.76
CA VAL A 488 -0.07 26.33 7.50
C VAL A 488 -1.40 26.93 7.05
N ASN A 489 -1.73 26.78 5.76
CA ASN A 489 -2.98 27.27 5.18
C ASN A 489 -4.11 26.23 5.24
N ALA A 490 -3.86 25.02 5.73
CA ALA A 490 -4.89 24.01 5.88
C ALA A 490 -5.90 24.39 6.96
N ILE A 491 -7.17 24.20 6.64
CA ILE A 491 -8.27 24.38 7.61
C ILE A 491 -8.04 23.42 8.79
N GLY A 492 -7.77 23.99 10.00
CA GLY A 492 -7.57 23.20 11.21
C GLY A 492 -6.12 23.01 11.65
N TRP A 493 -5.10 23.43 10.84
CA TRP A 493 -3.70 23.30 11.24
C TRP A 493 -3.40 23.96 12.60
N ASN A 494 -3.94 25.16 12.85
CA ASN A 494 -3.77 25.85 14.12
C ASN A 494 -4.61 25.25 15.27
N SER A 495 -5.67 24.51 14.97
CA SER A 495 -6.51 23.84 15.99
C SER A 495 -6.02 22.41 16.31
N ASP A 496 -5.18 21.83 15.47
CA ASP A 496 -4.68 20.44 15.65
C ASP A 496 -3.55 20.33 16.68
N TRP A 497 -2.93 21.47 17.08
CA TRP A 497 -1.93 21.55 18.16
C TRP A 497 -2.53 21.53 19.56
N THR A 498 -3.85 21.62 19.70
CA THR A 498 -4.55 21.59 20.98
C THR A 498 -4.16 20.41 21.85
N GLN A 499 -3.80 19.26 21.26
CA GLN A 499 -3.34 18.10 22.02
C GLN A 499 -1.97 18.34 22.70
N LEU A 500 -1.02 18.97 21.99
CA LEU A 500 0.26 19.31 22.59
C LEU A 500 0.14 20.48 23.56
N GLU A 501 -0.74 21.46 23.30
CA GLU A 501 -1.03 22.57 24.21
C GLU A 501 -1.76 22.09 25.47
N THR A 502 -2.72 21.17 25.34
CA THR A 502 -3.40 20.56 26.50
C THR A 502 -2.43 19.70 27.31
N LEU A 503 -1.53 18.98 26.62
CA LEU A 503 -0.47 18.22 27.29
C LEU A 503 0.52 19.14 28.02
N ASP A 504 0.91 20.28 27.41
CA ASP A 504 1.75 21.30 28.01
C ASP A 504 1.15 21.81 29.32
N SER A 505 -0.16 22.10 29.30
CA SER A 505 -0.88 22.53 30.52
C SER A 505 -0.95 21.43 31.57
N ALA A 506 -1.31 20.18 31.15
CA ALA A 506 -1.44 19.07 32.09
C ALA A 506 -0.09 18.69 32.75
N VAL A 507 1.01 18.74 32.01
CA VAL A 507 2.35 18.47 32.56
C VAL A 507 2.80 19.60 33.50
N LEU A 508 2.46 20.85 33.17
CA LEU A 508 2.74 21.98 34.08
C LEU A 508 1.93 21.85 35.37
N ASP A 509 0.64 21.55 35.26
CA ASP A 509 -0.24 21.39 36.43
C ASP A 509 0.27 20.27 37.34
N ALA A 510 0.67 19.14 36.79
CA ALA A 510 1.27 18.02 37.53
C ALA A 510 2.58 18.42 38.24
N TYR A 511 3.42 19.24 37.61
CA TYR A 511 4.63 19.76 38.24
C TYR A 511 4.29 20.72 39.37
N LEU A 512 3.34 21.63 39.15
CA LEU A 512 2.89 22.60 40.16
C LEU A 512 2.25 21.90 41.38
N GLU A 513 1.41 20.91 41.16
CA GLU A 513 0.82 20.09 42.21
C GLU A 513 1.89 19.48 43.11
N ARG A 514 2.99 19.00 42.54
CA ARG A 514 4.09 18.40 43.30
C ARG A 514 4.99 19.43 44.02
N ARG A 515 5.15 20.64 43.48
CA ARG A 515 6.07 21.65 44.06
C ARG A 515 5.35 22.77 44.78
N CYS A 516 4.19 23.19 44.32
CA CYS A 516 3.44 24.30 44.87
C CYS A 516 2.57 23.88 46.08
N ASP A 517 1.84 22.78 45.94
CA ASP A 517 0.89 22.34 46.99
C ASP A 517 1.57 22.04 48.33
N PRO A 518 2.72 21.31 48.38
CA PRO A 518 3.42 21.13 49.65
C PRO A 518 3.94 22.46 50.23
N LEU A 519 4.43 23.38 49.37
CA LEU A 519 4.90 24.69 49.79
C LEU A 519 3.76 25.51 50.43
N VAL A 520 2.64 25.61 49.73
CA VAL A 520 1.47 26.38 50.19
C VAL A 520 0.85 25.73 51.43
N GLY A 521 0.74 24.39 51.44
CA GLY A 521 0.21 23.64 52.57
C GLY A 521 1.03 23.75 53.86
N THR A 522 2.31 24.15 53.80
CA THR A 522 3.16 24.39 54.99
C THR A 522 3.09 25.80 55.49
N ILE A 523 2.54 26.79 54.75
CA ILE A 523 2.49 28.20 55.14
C ILE A 523 1.65 28.38 56.41
N GLU A 524 0.43 27.86 56.40
CA GLU A 524 -0.49 27.99 57.54
C GLU A 524 0.07 27.35 58.81
N PRO A 525 0.50 26.06 58.82
CA PRO A 525 1.12 25.44 59.98
C PRO A 525 2.37 26.19 60.49
N SER A 526 3.27 26.61 59.58
CA SER A 526 4.49 27.35 59.94
C SER A 526 4.21 28.74 60.49
N MET A 527 3.16 29.40 59.99
CA MET A 527 2.76 30.75 60.45
C MET A 527 2.20 30.68 61.84
N TYR A 528 1.45 29.67 62.20
CA TYR A 528 0.68 29.53 63.45
C TYR A 528 1.27 28.47 64.37
N LEU A 529 2.53 28.08 64.25
CA LEU A 529 3.22 27.18 65.18
C LEU A 529 3.12 27.67 66.63
N GLY A 530 2.19 27.07 67.38
CA GLY A 530 2.00 27.33 68.80
C GLY A 530 0.93 28.38 69.24
N GLY A 531 0.20 28.95 68.27
CA GLY A 531 -0.90 29.86 68.56
C GLY A 531 -1.27 30.76 67.40
N LEU A 532 -2.56 30.83 67.12
CA LEU A 532 -3.16 31.57 66.00
C LEU A 532 -3.15 33.08 66.16
N GLU A 533 -2.37 33.62 67.17
CA GLU A 533 -2.52 34.96 67.54
C GLU A 533 -1.34 35.82 67.14
N TRP A 534 -1.60 36.81 66.31
CA TRP A 534 -0.73 37.98 66.11
C TRP A 534 -0.85 38.94 67.28
N ASP A 535 -1.20 38.38 68.48
CA ASP A 535 -1.46 39.04 69.73
C ASP A 535 -0.27 38.80 70.68
N PHE A 536 0.92 39.29 70.33
CA PHE A 536 2.12 39.21 71.19
C PHE A 536 2.65 40.62 71.52
N GLU A 537 3.23 40.72 72.74
CA GLU A 537 3.77 41.98 73.21
C GLU A 537 5.26 42.19 72.94
N THR A 538 5.94 41.09 72.60
CA THR A 538 7.39 41.14 72.33
C THR A 538 7.70 41.81 71.00
N GLU A 539 8.62 42.80 71.04
CA GLU A 539 9.04 43.46 69.80
C GLU A 539 9.72 42.51 68.80
N PRO A 540 9.32 42.57 67.52
CA PRO A 540 9.90 41.72 66.52
C PRO A 540 11.37 42.09 66.21
N THR A 541 12.25 41.10 66.29
CA THR A 541 13.70 41.24 65.97
C THR A 541 14.14 40.62 64.74
N HIS A 542 13.34 39.66 64.19
CA HIS A 542 13.59 38.87 63.01
C HIS A 542 12.29 38.63 62.24
N VAL A 543 12.39 38.24 60.95
CA VAL A 543 11.29 37.75 60.14
C VAL A 543 10.90 36.36 60.63
N LYS A 544 9.62 36.05 60.65
CA LYS A 544 9.11 34.73 61.08
C LYS A 544 9.64 33.60 60.21
N PRO A 545 9.82 32.39 60.79
CA PRO A 545 10.35 31.24 60.09
C PRO A 545 9.61 30.88 58.76
N TYR A 546 8.26 31.01 58.73
CA TYR A 546 7.47 30.70 57.55
C TYR A 546 7.88 31.53 56.32
N ALA A 547 8.18 32.82 56.49
CA ALA A 547 8.61 33.68 55.39
C ALA A 547 10.02 33.28 54.86
N GLN A 548 10.92 32.86 55.78
CA GLN A 548 12.24 32.34 55.39
C GLN A 548 12.12 31.00 54.67
N GLU A 549 11.21 30.12 55.10
CA GLU A 549 10.93 28.81 54.52
C GLU A 549 10.34 28.96 53.12
N ILE A 550 9.38 29.87 52.88
CA ILE A 550 8.86 30.21 51.58
C ILE A 550 10.00 30.61 50.63
N LEU A 551 10.88 31.52 51.03
CA LEU A 551 11.99 31.99 50.22
C LEU A 551 12.99 30.86 49.93
N ALA A 552 13.32 30.03 50.92
CA ALA A 552 14.23 28.89 50.73
C ALA A 552 13.68 27.87 49.75
N ASN A 553 12.39 27.52 49.84
CA ASN A 553 11.72 26.60 48.93
C ASN A 553 11.65 27.17 47.50
N LEU A 554 11.31 28.46 47.35
CA LEU A 554 11.32 29.12 46.04
C LEU A 554 12.71 29.18 45.39
N ILE A 555 13.75 29.40 46.20
CA ILE A 555 15.16 29.34 45.70
C ILE A 555 15.51 27.94 45.28
N ALA A 556 15.08 26.89 46.01
CA ALA A 556 15.29 25.50 45.60
C ALA A 556 14.60 25.17 44.27
N VAL A 557 13.33 25.56 44.10
CA VAL A 557 12.59 25.40 42.82
C VAL A 557 13.26 26.22 41.71
N HIS A 558 13.66 27.46 41.99
CA HIS A 558 14.39 28.30 41.04
C HIS A 558 15.67 27.61 40.54
N ALA A 559 16.48 27.07 41.45
CA ALA A 559 17.71 26.36 41.10
C ALA A 559 17.42 25.08 40.30
N GLU A 560 16.38 24.34 40.64
CA GLU A 560 15.96 23.13 39.90
C GLU A 560 15.53 23.47 38.46
N VAL A 561 14.59 24.41 38.30
CA VAL A 561 14.08 24.80 36.96
C VAL A 561 15.20 25.42 36.12
N ARG A 562 16.05 26.28 36.71
CA ARG A 562 17.18 26.88 36.00
C ARG A 562 18.18 25.86 35.53
N ARG A 563 18.41 24.79 36.30
CA ARG A 563 19.32 23.71 35.92
C ARG A 563 18.76 22.83 34.78
N VAL A 564 17.43 22.58 34.78
CA VAL A 564 16.80 21.64 33.84
C VAL A 564 16.24 22.34 32.61
N ALA A 565 15.47 23.41 32.81
CA ALA A 565 14.74 24.08 31.74
C ALA A 565 14.67 25.61 31.99
N PRO A 566 15.76 26.37 31.80
CA PRO A 566 15.83 27.80 32.10
C PRO A 566 14.71 28.65 31.48
N ALA A 567 14.28 28.29 30.25
CA ALA A 567 13.22 29.00 29.54
C ALA A 567 11.86 28.92 30.23
N LEU A 568 11.64 27.94 31.11
CA LEU A 568 10.40 27.78 31.87
C LEU A 568 10.40 28.57 33.22
N LEU A 569 11.52 29.14 33.61
CA LEU A 569 11.73 29.75 34.91
C LEU A 569 10.66 30.80 35.20
N GLN A 570 10.44 31.75 34.29
CA GLN A 570 9.46 32.81 34.49
C GLN A 570 8.04 32.25 34.64
N ARG A 571 7.69 31.29 33.82
CA ARG A 571 6.35 30.68 33.79
C ARG A 571 6.05 29.94 35.11
N VAL A 572 6.95 29.05 35.53
CA VAL A 572 6.80 28.20 36.70
C VAL A 572 6.76 29.08 37.98
N LEU A 573 7.76 29.96 38.15
CA LEU A 573 7.84 30.76 39.34
C LEU A 573 6.69 31.77 39.44
N SER A 574 6.22 32.33 38.33
CA SER A 574 5.06 33.23 38.37
C SER A 574 3.80 32.55 38.88
N HIS A 575 3.56 31.28 38.49
CA HIS A 575 2.42 30.51 39.04
C HIS A 575 2.57 30.24 40.54
N ILE A 576 3.75 29.82 41.00
CA ILE A 576 3.99 29.53 42.41
C ILE A 576 3.87 30.79 43.23
N VAL A 577 4.44 31.92 42.78
CA VAL A 577 4.34 33.21 43.49
C VAL A 577 2.90 33.70 43.55
N GLU A 578 2.10 33.47 42.50
CA GLU A 578 0.69 33.83 42.51
C GLU A 578 -0.09 33.03 43.58
N THR A 579 0.11 31.70 43.64
CA THR A 579 -0.55 30.83 44.63
C THR A 579 -0.09 31.15 46.07
N VAL A 580 1.20 31.39 46.25
CA VAL A 580 1.72 31.83 47.56
C VAL A 580 1.11 33.16 47.99
N ALA A 581 1.00 34.14 47.09
CA ALA A 581 0.40 35.45 47.40
C ALA A 581 -1.09 35.33 47.73
N GLU A 582 -1.84 34.49 47.01
CA GLU A 582 -3.25 34.19 47.25
C GLU A 582 -3.46 33.58 48.64
N GLU A 583 -2.63 32.59 48.99
CA GLU A 583 -2.69 31.96 50.32
C GLU A 583 -2.33 32.93 51.44
N LEU A 584 -1.33 33.78 51.26
CA LEU A 584 -0.99 34.81 52.23
C LEU A 584 -2.12 35.84 52.42
N ALA A 585 -2.80 36.25 51.33
CA ALA A 585 -3.95 37.12 51.38
C ALA A 585 -5.11 36.45 52.16
N ARG A 586 -5.37 35.17 51.89
CA ARG A 586 -6.38 34.37 52.62
C ARG A 586 -6.07 34.31 54.13
N LEU A 587 -4.83 33.95 54.47
CA LEU A 587 -4.41 33.77 55.85
C LEU A 587 -4.43 35.10 56.62
N MET A 588 -3.96 36.19 56.02
CA MET A 588 -4.01 37.53 56.70
C MET A 588 -5.45 38.02 56.89
N SER A 589 -6.34 37.71 55.94
CA SER A 589 -7.77 38.06 56.05
C SER A 589 -8.51 37.29 57.15
N CYS A 590 -8.00 36.11 57.55
CA CYS A 590 -8.56 35.30 58.63
C CYS A 590 -8.17 35.79 60.03
N VAL A 591 -7.20 36.68 60.14
CA VAL A 591 -6.73 37.21 61.46
C VAL A 591 -7.72 38.22 62.02
N THR A 592 -8.28 37.92 63.17
CA THR A 592 -9.33 38.75 63.81
C THR A 592 -8.78 39.93 64.63
N GLN A 593 -7.60 39.78 65.23
CA GLN A 593 -6.98 40.83 66.07
C GLN A 593 -5.47 40.90 65.88
N PHE A 594 -4.95 42.10 65.74
CA PHE A 594 -3.52 42.40 65.69
C PHE A 594 -3.14 43.32 66.84
N ARG A 595 -2.12 42.99 67.66
CA ARG A 595 -1.43 43.95 68.48
C ARG A 595 -0.39 44.75 67.71
N PRO A 596 0.08 45.92 68.23
CA PRO A 596 1.05 46.76 67.51
C PRO A 596 2.32 46.03 67.14
N ALA A 597 2.88 45.15 67.97
CA ALA A 597 4.02 44.29 67.65
C ALA A 597 3.71 43.29 66.56
N GLY A 598 2.51 42.66 66.54
CA GLY A 598 2.02 41.76 65.51
C GLY A 598 1.82 42.47 64.18
N VAL A 599 1.34 43.73 64.18
CA VAL A 599 1.23 44.56 62.97
C VAL A 599 2.60 44.80 62.36
N VAL A 600 3.61 45.18 63.14
CA VAL A 600 4.99 45.38 62.63
C VAL A 600 5.56 44.12 62.07
N GLN A 601 5.37 42.98 62.75
CA GLN A 601 5.86 41.65 62.23
C GLN A 601 5.18 41.25 60.94
N ALA A 602 3.84 41.22 60.92
CA ALA A 602 3.10 40.77 59.72
C ALA A 602 3.41 41.67 58.53
N ARG A 603 3.42 42.98 58.68
CA ARG A 603 3.77 43.88 57.57
C ARG A 603 5.22 43.69 57.08
N THR A 604 6.16 43.45 57.97
CA THR A 604 7.57 43.22 57.65
C THR A 604 7.68 41.92 56.80
N ASP A 605 7.03 40.83 57.22
CA ASP A 605 7.07 39.56 56.57
C ASP A 605 6.46 39.64 55.17
N ILE A 606 5.25 40.24 55.03
CA ILE A 606 4.59 40.34 53.68
C ILE A 606 5.34 41.32 52.77
N ILE A 607 5.85 42.45 53.24
CA ILE A 607 6.64 43.39 52.43
C ILE A 607 7.94 42.78 52.00
N LEU A 608 8.63 41.96 52.81
CA LEU A 608 9.82 41.24 52.46
C LEU A 608 9.53 40.28 51.31
N LEU A 609 8.47 39.42 51.41
CA LEU A 609 8.07 38.46 50.42
C LEU A 609 7.69 39.15 49.09
N ARG A 610 6.87 40.22 49.16
CA ARG A 610 6.50 41.02 47.99
C ARG A 610 7.73 41.57 47.26
N ASN A 611 8.68 42.15 48.02
CA ASN A 611 9.88 42.75 47.43
C ASN A 611 10.84 41.67 46.85
N ALA A 612 11.03 40.56 47.55
CA ALA A 612 11.88 39.47 47.13
C ALA A 612 11.36 38.76 45.86
N LEU A 613 10.02 38.65 45.70
CA LEU A 613 9.35 37.94 44.64
C LEU A 613 8.88 38.86 43.51
N GLN A 614 9.24 40.13 43.52
CA GLN A 614 8.78 41.15 42.56
C GLN A 614 9.08 40.75 41.09
N ALA A 615 10.21 40.10 40.84
CA ALA A 615 10.65 39.69 39.52
C ALA A 615 9.68 38.69 38.84
N TYR A 616 9.03 37.85 39.63
CA TYR A 616 8.09 36.79 39.19
C TYR A 616 6.64 37.12 39.48
N SER A 617 6.33 38.28 40.08
CA SER A 617 4.98 38.69 40.43
C SER A 617 4.16 39.10 39.21
N THR A 618 3.07 38.37 38.94
CA THR A 618 2.02 38.75 37.97
C THR A 618 1.22 39.95 38.49
N THR A 619 0.37 40.52 37.64
CA THR A 619 -0.60 41.55 38.08
C THR A 619 -1.52 41.04 39.17
N ARG A 620 -1.91 39.76 39.10
CA ARG A 620 -2.78 39.09 40.07
C ARG A 620 -2.04 38.83 41.39
N ALA A 621 -0.80 38.33 41.32
CA ALA A 621 0.05 38.18 42.51
C ALA A 621 0.27 39.51 43.25
N LYS A 622 0.48 40.61 42.52
CA LYS A 622 0.59 41.97 43.12
C LYS A 622 -0.70 42.38 43.84
N SER A 623 -1.86 42.12 43.22
CA SER A 623 -3.17 42.38 43.85
C SER A 623 -3.32 41.61 45.17
N PHE A 624 -2.96 40.30 45.17
CA PHE A 624 -3.02 39.49 46.39
C PHE A 624 -2.06 39.97 47.50
N PHE A 625 -0.84 40.40 47.16
CA PHE A 625 0.05 41.01 48.15
C PHE A 625 -0.49 42.34 48.72
N GLU A 626 -1.20 43.14 47.91
CA GLU A 626 -1.87 44.36 48.36
C GLU A 626 -3.04 44.00 49.25
N GLU A 627 -3.88 43.03 48.88
CA GLU A 627 -4.98 42.51 49.73
C GLU A 627 -4.47 42.01 51.10
N ALA A 628 -3.35 41.24 51.08
CA ALA A 628 -2.72 40.79 52.34
C ALA A 628 -2.27 41.97 53.21
N LEU A 629 -1.70 43.04 52.64
CA LEU A 629 -1.27 44.24 53.35
C LEU A 629 -2.45 45.08 53.82
N ASP A 630 -3.56 45.11 53.08
CA ASP A 630 -4.78 45.84 53.45
C ASP A 630 -5.54 45.14 54.58
N ALA A 631 -5.46 43.81 54.69
CA ALA A 631 -5.99 43.05 55.82
C ALA A 631 -5.24 43.32 57.12
N ILE A 632 -4.00 43.80 57.08
CA ILE A 632 -3.18 44.12 58.22
C ILE A 632 -3.35 45.63 58.58
N PRO A 633 -3.70 46.02 59.82
CA PRO A 633 -3.83 47.40 60.17
C PRO A 633 -2.60 48.24 59.86
N GLN A 634 -2.80 49.58 59.65
CA GLN A 634 -1.67 50.47 59.43
C GLN A 634 -0.89 50.70 60.75
N PRO A 635 0.45 50.82 60.66
CA PRO A 635 1.28 51.09 61.83
C PRO A 635 0.83 52.37 62.54
N ALA A 636 0.58 52.25 63.80
CA ALA A 636 0.01 53.35 64.59
C ALA A 636 0.98 54.52 64.85
N SER A 637 2.30 54.22 64.97
CA SER A 637 3.33 55.21 65.26
C SER A 637 4.35 55.38 64.13
N LYS A 638 5.08 56.51 64.14
CA LYS A 638 6.24 56.70 63.22
C LYS A 638 7.39 55.72 63.56
N GLU A 639 7.50 55.40 64.86
CA GLU A 639 8.50 54.46 65.37
C GLU A 639 8.28 53.05 64.81
N ASP A 640 7.04 52.58 64.69
CA ASP A 640 6.70 51.30 64.12
C ASP A 640 7.07 51.22 62.63
N ARG A 641 6.89 52.29 61.84
CA ARG A 641 7.32 52.36 60.43
C ARG A 641 8.84 52.30 60.32
N MET A 642 9.59 53.07 61.19
CA MET A 642 11.04 52.99 61.22
C MET A 642 11.55 51.59 61.60
N ARG A 643 10.85 50.85 62.46
CA ARG A 643 11.16 49.49 62.87
C ARG A 643 10.97 48.54 61.69
N ILE A 644 9.88 48.66 60.90
CA ILE A 644 9.65 47.88 59.70
C ILE A 644 10.83 48.09 58.72
N ASP A 645 11.19 49.34 58.43
CA ASP A 645 12.29 49.68 57.51
C ASP A 645 13.65 49.15 57.99
N MET A 646 13.91 49.24 59.30
CA MET A 646 15.13 48.72 59.90
C MET A 646 15.19 47.19 59.84
N LEU A 647 14.10 46.51 60.15
CA LEU A 647 14.00 45.03 60.03
C LEU A 647 14.19 44.56 58.58
N LEU A 648 13.51 45.22 57.65
CA LEU A 648 13.66 44.94 56.23
C LEU A 648 15.11 45.10 55.76
N SER A 649 15.76 46.23 56.12
CA SER A 649 17.17 46.48 55.81
C SER A 649 18.11 45.41 56.37
N LYS A 650 17.92 45.03 57.64
CA LYS A 650 18.70 44.03 58.35
C LYS A 650 18.56 42.65 57.66
N VAL A 651 17.30 42.25 57.35
CA VAL A 651 17.03 40.96 56.72
C VAL A 651 17.55 40.95 55.30
N THR A 652 17.31 41.99 54.51
CA THR A 652 17.83 42.11 53.12
C THR A 652 19.34 42.02 53.10
N THR A 653 20.04 42.63 54.05
CA THR A 653 21.51 42.55 54.16
C THR A 653 21.97 41.13 54.55
N SER A 654 21.27 40.48 55.51
CA SER A 654 21.63 39.12 55.95
C SER A 654 21.33 38.03 54.90
N MET A 655 20.29 38.21 54.10
CA MET A 655 19.86 37.28 53.08
C MET A 655 20.23 37.71 51.64
N HIS A 656 21.15 38.66 51.50
CA HIS A 656 21.49 39.27 50.23
C HIS A 656 21.79 38.24 49.13
N LEU A 657 22.60 37.19 49.40
CA LEU A 657 22.98 36.15 48.45
C LEU A 657 21.76 35.31 48.04
N GLN A 658 20.88 34.97 48.98
CA GLN A 658 19.66 34.22 48.71
C GLN A 658 18.67 35.04 47.86
N LEU A 659 18.46 36.29 48.21
CA LEU A 659 17.58 37.20 47.50
C LEU A 659 18.10 37.54 46.09
N SER A 660 19.43 37.59 45.91
CA SER A 660 20.04 37.80 44.59
C SER A 660 19.72 36.68 43.60
N CYS A 661 19.49 35.44 44.08
CA CYS A 661 19.05 34.33 43.20
C CYS A 661 17.68 34.58 42.59
N LEU A 662 16.78 35.29 43.29
CA LEU A 662 15.42 35.61 42.85
C LEU A 662 15.33 36.97 42.13
N ALA A 663 16.40 37.77 42.10
CA ALA A 663 16.45 39.01 41.37
C ALA A 663 16.44 38.74 39.88
N SER A 664 15.64 39.48 39.10
CA SER A 664 15.67 39.34 37.64
C SER A 664 17.07 39.61 37.11
N GLU A 665 17.57 38.75 36.24
CA GLU A 665 18.75 39.03 35.43
C GLU A 665 18.44 40.21 34.48
N SER A 666 18.61 41.43 34.98
CA SER A 666 18.70 42.57 34.10
C SER A 666 20.00 42.38 33.32
N LYS A 667 19.89 42.27 31.99
CA LYS A 667 20.92 42.14 30.94
C LYS A 667 22.27 42.79 31.34
N ASN A 668 23.07 42.07 32.12
CA ASN A 668 24.47 42.31 32.26
C ASN A 668 25.19 41.04 31.80
N THR A 669 25.45 40.94 30.48
CA THR A 669 26.51 40.14 29.93
C THR A 669 27.78 40.46 30.73
N PRO A 670 28.43 39.51 31.42
CA PRO A 670 29.79 39.70 31.83
C PRO A 670 30.61 39.74 30.54
N SER A 671 31.13 40.92 30.19
CA SER A 671 32.26 41.03 29.25
C SER A 671 33.33 40.11 29.79
N ILE A 672 33.55 39.00 29.07
CA ILE A 672 34.74 38.18 29.23
C ILE A 672 35.90 39.12 28.87
N ILE A 673 36.58 39.56 29.88
CA ILE A 673 37.90 40.23 29.75
C ILE A 673 38.76 39.25 28.98
N ALA A 674 38.97 39.55 27.72
CA ALA A 674 39.97 38.93 26.92
C ALA A 674 41.33 39.22 27.60
N ASP A 675 41.98 38.17 28.09
CA ASP A 675 43.32 38.17 28.57
C ASP A 675 44.25 38.36 27.32
N PRO A 676 45.00 39.50 27.23
CA PRO A 676 45.78 39.81 26.04
C PRO A 676 47.11 39.09 25.93
N ASP A 677 47.45 38.15 26.82
CA ASP A 677 48.75 37.51 26.88
C ASP A 677 48.73 36.00 26.63
N ARG A 678 48.44 35.60 25.38
CA ARG A 678 48.98 34.35 24.80
C ARG A 678 49.17 34.50 23.29
N VAL A 679 50.15 35.33 22.96
CA VAL A 679 50.89 35.17 21.69
C VAL A 679 52.13 34.31 21.99
N THR A 680 52.41 33.44 21.13
CA THR A 680 53.65 32.75 20.73
C THR A 680 53.66 31.25 20.97
N THR A 681 53.81 30.68 19.86
CA THR A 681 54.80 29.78 19.27
C THR A 681 54.32 28.34 18.99
N VAL A 682 54.45 28.14 17.73
CA VAL A 682 54.69 26.99 16.82
C VAL A 682 53.44 26.32 16.27
#